data_9929db5bf5ed2666f8daedbaa3f3e7bd
#
_entry.id   9929db5bf5ed2666f8daedbaa3f3e7bd
#
_cell.length_a   1.000
_cell.length_b   1.000
_cell.length_c   1.000
_cell.angle_alpha   90.00
_cell.angle_beta   90.00
_cell.angle_gamma   90.00
#
_symmetry.space_group_name_H-M   'P 1'
#
loop_
_entity.id
_entity.type
_entity.pdbx_description
1 polymer ?
#
loop_
_entity_poly.entity_id
_entity_poly.type
_entity_poly.pdbx_seq_one_letter_code
_entity_poly.pdbx_strand_id
1 'polypeptide(L)'
;MNYSLVTVGNPNSGKTSLFNALTGARQQVGNWSGVTVDKKMGEFSAGEHHFKLMDLPGIYSLASQDGSLDEQIASRFAQGQQPDLLLNVIDAANLERSLYLTLQLRELGLPMVVVLNKLDILQKRRIVIDESKLGKSLGCPVVALSAHNSKQVAAFKQQIRQFIGQPQAALQLDYGHALETDLAELETLLAPHHLTTRGRALRLLEEDAVMQETLLPGQQAAAANVVARAHQGQDIDLQLADIRYGHIHQWVQQARQQKGKLTEAQSEWLDRVLLNRWIGIPFFLFVMYLMFLFAINVGSAFIDFFDIMGGALFVDGVHHLLGLVNAPEWLGAILADGFGVGLQTVATFIPVIGCLYLFLAVLESSGYLARAAFVVDALMRSLGLPGKAFVPMLMGFGCTVPSVMATRTLNSERERLMTSAMAPFMSCGARLPVYALFAVAFFPESGQNLVFGLYLIGILVAVLTGLLLRSTLLPGKSDSMLMEMPDYEWPRPVNVAIKTWQKLKSFVFGAGKTIVLVVAVLSVLNSLGTDGSFGHQEQESSVLSKISQAVTPVLHPIGVRDDNWQATVGIVTGIFAKEAVVGTLNSLYAGGGDAEEESEFSLVASFHEAIDAVAANLAEINPSDPMGLDVGNLDDQKAAAEAQEVDVSTYGNMQTHFDGAAGAFAYLLFVLLYMPCAAAMGALVRETGRQWALMTAVWCNYMAFMCATLFYQVATFAAHPEQSLFWIVSYGLSLGLLWWAGRRHGDIVARKVVTL
;
A
#
# COMPACT_ATOMS: atom_id res chain seq x y z
N MET A 1 38.94 18.07 -13.40
CA MET A 1 38.04 17.81 -14.58
C MET A 1 36.72 17.28 -14.06
N ASN A 2 35.59 17.70 -14.63
CA ASN A 2 34.25 17.27 -14.24
C ASN A 2 33.77 16.21 -15.23
N TYR A 3 33.24 15.10 -14.71
CA TYR A 3 32.69 14.00 -15.49
C TYR A 3 31.24 13.71 -15.10
N SER A 4 30.40 13.37 -16.08
CA SER A 4 29.01 12.98 -15.91
C SER A 4 28.87 11.47 -15.93
N LEU A 5 28.45 10.90 -14.81
CA LEU A 5 28.20 9.47 -14.66
C LEU A 5 26.71 9.21 -14.47
N VAL A 6 26.25 8.07 -14.91
CA VAL A 6 24.84 7.66 -14.75
C VAL A 6 24.78 6.23 -14.27
N THR A 7 23.99 5.96 -13.21
CA THR A 7 23.69 4.60 -12.80
C THR A 7 22.42 4.09 -13.51
N VAL A 8 22.51 2.91 -14.08
CA VAL A 8 21.43 2.20 -14.74
C VAL A 8 21.42 0.75 -14.28
N GLY A 9 20.30 0.08 -14.33
CA GLY A 9 20.19 -1.35 -13.99
C GLY A 9 18.81 -1.74 -13.52
N ASN A 10 18.61 -3.04 -13.34
CA ASN A 10 17.31 -3.60 -12.97
C ASN A 10 16.85 -3.14 -11.58
N PRO A 11 15.53 -3.12 -11.32
CA PRO A 11 15.02 -3.00 -9.97
C PRO A 11 15.68 -4.03 -9.03
N ASN A 12 15.97 -3.63 -7.80
CA ASN A 12 16.61 -4.48 -6.79
C ASN A 12 18.05 -4.97 -7.08
N SER A 13 18.70 -4.51 -8.13
CA SER A 13 20.14 -4.82 -8.39
C SER A 13 21.11 -4.18 -7.37
N GLY A 14 20.59 -3.33 -6.49
CA GLY A 14 21.40 -2.57 -5.51
C GLY A 14 21.97 -1.27 -6.07
N LYS A 15 21.40 -0.74 -7.13
CA LYS A 15 21.76 0.52 -7.79
C LYS A 15 21.78 1.70 -6.81
N THR A 16 20.69 1.91 -6.07
CA THR A 16 20.60 2.98 -5.06
C THR A 16 21.59 2.76 -3.90
N SER A 17 21.87 1.51 -3.53
CA SER A 17 22.89 1.21 -2.51
C SER A 17 24.28 1.61 -2.97
N LEU A 18 24.63 1.32 -4.23
CA LEU A 18 25.90 1.74 -4.82
C LEU A 18 25.96 3.26 -4.99
N PHE A 19 24.87 3.89 -5.46
CA PHE A 19 24.78 5.34 -5.57
C PHE A 19 25.05 6.03 -4.21
N ASN A 20 24.38 5.56 -3.15
CA ASN A 20 24.57 6.08 -1.80
C ASN A 20 26.00 5.85 -1.28
N ALA A 21 26.59 4.69 -1.56
CA ALA A 21 27.95 4.37 -1.16
C ALA A 21 29.01 5.20 -1.91
N LEU A 22 28.74 5.60 -3.15
CA LEU A 22 29.60 6.46 -3.95
C LEU A 22 29.49 7.93 -3.54
N THR A 23 28.27 8.44 -3.32
CA THR A 23 28.02 9.88 -3.08
C THR A 23 28.00 10.26 -1.59
N GLY A 24 27.83 9.29 -0.69
CA GLY A 24 27.64 9.55 0.74
C GLY A 24 26.31 10.24 1.03
N ALA A 25 26.27 11.13 2.07
CA ALA A 25 25.08 11.88 2.45
C ALA A 25 24.77 13.10 1.55
N ARG A 26 25.55 13.34 0.50
CA ARG A 26 25.41 14.50 -0.40
C ARG A 26 24.54 14.15 -1.59
N GLN A 27 23.22 14.12 -1.38
CA GLN A 27 22.23 13.86 -2.41
C GLN A 27 21.31 15.05 -2.61
N GLN A 28 20.98 15.35 -3.86
CA GLN A 28 19.93 16.28 -4.24
C GLN A 28 18.79 15.45 -4.85
N VAL A 29 17.59 15.59 -4.30
CA VAL A 29 16.39 14.93 -4.83
C VAL A 29 15.55 15.98 -5.53
N GLY A 30 15.15 15.71 -6.75
CA GLY A 30 14.25 16.52 -7.55
C GLY A 30 13.34 15.60 -8.37
N ASN A 31 12.43 16.14 -9.14
CA ASN A 31 11.60 15.35 -10.06
C ASN A 31 12.16 15.44 -11.47
N TRP A 32 11.92 14.41 -12.27
CA TRP A 32 12.16 14.49 -13.71
C TRP A 32 11.19 15.50 -14.34
N SER A 33 11.67 16.21 -15.37
CA SER A 33 10.87 17.25 -16.02
C SER A 33 9.55 16.70 -16.54
N GLY A 34 8.43 17.26 -16.06
CA GLY A 34 7.08 16.89 -16.48
C GLY A 34 6.46 15.65 -15.83
N VAL A 35 7.15 15.01 -14.87
CA VAL A 35 6.67 13.78 -14.22
C VAL A 35 6.97 13.75 -12.74
N THR A 36 6.23 12.95 -11.97
CA THR A 36 6.37 12.80 -10.50
C THR A 36 7.42 11.76 -10.07
N VAL A 37 8.30 11.35 -10.96
CA VAL A 37 9.35 10.38 -10.67
C VAL A 37 10.58 11.08 -10.08
N ASP A 38 11.11 10.55 -8.97
CA ASP A 38 12.26 11.10 -8.28
C ASP A 38 13.54 11.04 -9.12
N LYS A 39 14.17 12.21 -9.33
CA LYS A 39 15.50 12.33 -9.91
C LYS A 39 16.53 12.50 -8.79
N LYS A 40 17.43 11.54 -8.65
CA LYS A 40 18.50 11.60 -7.66
C LYS A 40 19.82 11.98 -8.31
N MET A 41 20.44 13.01 -7.78
CA MET A 41 21.76 13.48 -8.21
C MET A 41 22.69 13.53 -7.00
N GLY A 42 23.94 13.16 -7.20
CA GLY A 42 24.97 13.22 -6.18
C GLY A 42 26.33 13.52 -6.79
N GLU A 43 27.26 13.97 -5.96
CA GLU A 43 28.60 14.29 -6.39
C GLU A 43 29.61 13.57 -5.49
N PHE A 44 30.71 13.13 -6.08
CA PHE A 44 31.86 12.61 -5.34
C PHE A 44 33.16 12.96 -6.03
N SER A 45 34.25 12.91 -5.30
CA SER A 45 35.59 13.18 -5.82
C SER A 45 36.49 11.95 -5.65
N ALA A 46 37.35 11.69 -6.63
CA ALA A 46 38.43 10.71 -6.56
C ALA A 46 39.74 11.34 -7.12
N GLY A 47 40.66 11.62 -6.23
CA GLY A 47 41.85 12.43 -6.55
C GLY A 47 41.47 13.85 -6.99
N GLU A 48 42.00 14.30 -8.12
CA GLU A 48 41.72 15.62 -8.71
C GLU A 48 40.45 15.67 -9.59
N HIS A 49 39.73 14.56 -9.68
CA HIS A 49 38.58 14.46 -10.55
C HIS A 49 37.27 14.55 -9.76
N HIS A 50 36.34 15.34 -10.30
CA HIS A 50 34.98 15.50 -9.76
C HIS A 50 33.98 14.77 -10.65
N PHE A 51 33.09 13.99 -10.03
CA PHE A 51 32.09 13.18 -10.71
C PHE A 51 30.71 13.61 -10.28
N LYS A 52 29.86 13.93 -11.26
CA LYS A 52 28.42 14.10 -11.07
C LYS A 52 27.75 12.78 -11.40
N LEU A 53 27.07 12.21 -10.45
CA LEU A 53 26.38 10.93 -10.58
C LEU A 53 24.88 11.14 -10.56
N MET A 54 24.20 10.60 -11.56
CA MET A 54 22.73 10.60 -11.69
C MET A 54 22.23 9.16 -11.56
N ASP A 55 21.15 8.95 -10.76
CA ASP A 55 20.49 7.65 -10.63
C ASP A 55 19.24 7.61 -11.50
N LEU A 56 19.21 6.71 -12.49
CA LEU A 56 18.02 6.45 -13.29
C LEU A 56 17.08 5.49 -12.56
N PRO A 57 15.77 5.55 -12.84
CA PRO A 57 14.83 4.53 -12.38
C PRO A 57 15.29 3.11 -12.74
N GLY A 58 14.90 2.13 -11.95
CA GLY A 58 15.21 0.72 -12.23
C GLY A 58 14.32 0.17 -13.33
N ILE A 59 14.92 -0.35 -14.40
CA ILE A 59 14.22 -0.89 -15.56
C ILE A 59 14.73 -2.27 -15.92
N TYR A 60 13.89 -3.08 -16.58
CA TYR A 60 14.30 -4.43 -17.06
C TYR A 60 14.71 -4.44 -18.53
N SER A 61 14.12 -3.55 -19.31
CA SER A 61 14.44 -3.34 -20.73
C SER A 61 14.29 -1.87 -21.08
N LEU A 62 14.85 -1.46 -22.20
CA LEU A 62 14.53 -0.19 -22.82
C LEU A 62 13.15 -0.30 -23.46
N ALA A 63 12.25 0.68 -23.23
CA ALA A 63 10.83 0.59 -23.47
C ALA A 63 10.39 0.06 -24.83
N SER A 64 9.32 -0.71 -24.84
CA SER A 64 8.38 -0.93 -25.93
C SER A 64 7.22 0.10 -25.85
N GLN A 65 6.29 0.09 -26.81
CA GLN A 65 5.15 1.05 -26.88
C GLN A 65 4.33 1.19 -25.59
N ASP A 66 4.22 0.13 -24.79
CA ASP A 66 3.45 0.06 -23.54
C ASP A 66 4.34 0.15 -22.27
N GLY A 67 5.58 0.65 -22.40
CA GLY A 67 6.55 0.70 -21.30
C GLY A 67 6.09 1.60 -20.13
N SER A 68 6.51 1.21 -18.92
CA SER A 68 6.28 2.01 -17.71
C SER A 68 6.91 3.40 -17.84
N LEU A 69 6.43 4.37 -17.05
CA LEU A 69 6.98 5.73 -17.03
C LEU A 69 8.49 5.73 -16.73
N ASP A 70 8.95 4.84 -15.88
CA ASP A 70 10.36 4.66 -15.53
C ASP A 70 11.20 4.19 -16.75
N GLU A 71 10.66 3.27 -17.56
CA GLU A 71 11.29 2.79 -18.78
C GLU A 71 11.37 3.88 -19.84
N GLN A 72 10.31 4.67 -20.00
CA GLN A 72 10.31 5.82 -20.92
C GLN A 72 11.34 6.87 -20.53
N ILE A 73 11.48 7.20 -19.22
CA ILE A 73 12.50 8.14 -18.74
C ILE A 73 13.90 7.63 -19.04
N ALA A 74 14.18 6.34 -18.76
CA ALA A 74 15.49 5.76 -18.99
C ALA A 74 15.80 5.66 -20.50
N SER A 75 14.82 5.32 -21.33
CA SER A 75 14.96 5.29 -22.78
C SER A 75 15.23 6.68 -23.37
N ARG A 76 14.45 7.69 -22.98
CA ARG A 76 14.68 9.09 -23.39
C ARG A 76 16.06 9.60 -22.96
N PHE A 77 16.48 9.23 -21.73
CA PHE A 77 17.83 9.59 -21.26
C PHE A 77 18.92 8.94 -22.10
N ALA A 78 18.83 7.63 -22.34
CA ALA A 78 19.82 6.87 -23.13
C ALA A 78 19.96 7.41 -24.56
N GLN A 79 18.89 7.96 -25.12
CA GLN A 79 18.84 8.48 -26.49
C GLN A 79 19.22 9.96 -26.60
N GLY A 80 18.94 10.77 -25.57
CA GLY A 80 19.08 12.23 -25.63
C GLY A 80 20.34 12.81 -24.98
N GLN A 81 20.99 12.11 -24.07
CA GLN A 81 22.19 12.59 -23.37
C GLN A 81 23.33 11.60 -23.49
N GLN A 82 24.52 12.12 -23.75
CA GLN A 82 25.74 11.32 -23.81
C GLN A 82 26.51 11.48 -22.48
N PRO A 83 26.33 10.55 -21.50
CA PRO A 83 27.18 10.56 -20.32
C PRO A 83 28.60 10.14 -20.67
N ASP A 84 29.57 10.60 -19.88
CA ASP A 84 30.96 10.17 -20.03
C ASP A 84 31.13 8.66 -19.77
N LEU A 85 30.30 8.10 -18.86
CA LEU A 85 30.29 6.66 -18.58
C LEU A 85 28.97 6.24 -17.91
N LEU A 86 28.40 5.11 -18.34
CA LEU A 86 27.31 4.42 -17.68
C LEU A 86 27.84 3.42 -16.65
N LEU A 87 27.33 3.47 -15.43
CA LEU A 87 27.52 2.45 -14.41
C LEU A 87 26.32 1.50 -14.43
N ASN A 88 26.41 0.42 -15.17
CA ASN A 88 25.35 -0.59 -15.26
C ASN A 88 25.45 -1.56 -14.09
N VAL A 89 24.58 -1.38 -13.08
CA VAL A 89 24.58 -2.19 -11.86
C VAL A 89 23.67 -3.40 -12.05
N ILE A 90 24.26 -4.58 -12.05
CA ILE A 90 23.55 -5.84 -12.24
C ILE A 90 23.62 -6.73 -10.99
N ASP A 91 22.54 -7.49 -10.78
CA ASP A 91 22.47 -8.51 -9.74
C ASP A 91 23.21 -9.76 -10.17
N ALA A 92 24.36 -10.01 -9.55
CA ALA A 92 25.17 -11.18 -9.87
C ALA A 92 24.48 -12.53 -9.55
N ALA A 93 23.50 -12.53 -8.64
CA ALA A 93 22.72 -13.73 -8.33
C ALA A 93 21.69 -14.09 -9.43
N ASN A 94 21.21 -13.06 -10.18
CA ASN A 94 20.24 -13.17 -11.26
C ASN A 94 20.84 -12.66 -12.59
N LEU A 95 21.97 -13.21 -12.96
CA LEU A 95 22.84 -12.67 -14.01
C LEU A 95 22.16 -12.66 -15.38
N GLU A 96 21.52 -13.76 -15.81
CA GLU A 96 20.91 -13.88 -17.13
C GLU A 96 19.85 -12.80 -17.37
N ARG A 97 18.97 -12.58 -16.39
CA ARG A 97 17.95 -11.56 -16.49
C ARG A 97 18.52 -10.14 -16.48
N SER A 98 19.56 -9.92 -15.67
CA SER A 98 20.18 -8.59 -15.53
C SER A 98 20.97 -8.18 -16.77
N LEU A 99 21.48 -9.15 -17.53
CA LEU A 99 22.25 -8.90 -18.74
C LEU A 99 21.40 -8.50 -19.95
N TYR A 100 20.09 -8.70 -19.93
CA TYR A 100 19.22 -8.32 -21.05
C TYR A 100 19.27 -6.81 -21.32
N LEU A 101 19.07 -6.00 -20.30
CA LEU A 101 19.22 -4.55 -20.38
C LEU A 101 20.65 -4.15 -20.76
N THR A 102 21.66 -4.82 -20.18
CA THR A 102 23.07 -4.60 -20.52
C THR A 102 23.33 -4.75 -22.00
N LEU A 103 22.76 -5.80 -22.60
CA LEU A 103 22.91 -6.10 -24.01
C LEU A 103 22.29 -5.01 -24.88
N GLN A 104 21.05 -4.57 -24.59
CA GLN A 104 20.40 -3.46 -25.30
C GLN A 104 21.23 -2.15 -25.24
N LEU A 105 21.80 -1.83 -24.09
CA LEU A 105 22.67 -0.65 -23.93
C LEU A 105 23.97 -0.78 -24.72
N ARG A 106 24.54 -2.00 -24.82
CA ARG A 106 25.74 -2.28 -25.62
C ARG A 106 25.47 -2.22 -27.12
N GLU A 107 24.31 -2.66 -27.59
CA GLU A 107 23.88 -2.52 -28.99
C GLU A 107 23.79 -1.05 -29.41
N LEU A 108 23.33 -0.16 -28.50
CA LEU A 108 23.31 1.28 -28.72
C LEU A 108 24.70 1.92 -28.76
N GLY A 109 25.75 1.20 -28.34
CA GLY A 109 27.13 1.69 -28.34
C GLY A 109 27.48 2.66 -27.21
N LEU A 110 26.69 2.69 -26.14
CA LEU A 110 26.93 3.57 -25.01
C LEU A 110 28.16 3.15 -24.20
N PRO A 111 29.06 4.09 -23.82
CA PRO A 111 30.23 3.77 -22.99
C PRO A 111 29.78 3.34 -21.60
N MET A 112 30.15 2.13 -21.17
CA MET A 112 29.72 1.61 -19.88
C MET A 112 30.76 0.76 -19.17
N VAL A 113 30.59 0.64 -17.86
CA VAL A 113 31.17 -0.40 -17.02
C VAL A 113 30.05 -1.20 -16.35
N VAL A 114 30.15 -2.51 -16.40
CA VAL A 114 29.22 -3.41 -15.73
C VAL A 114 29.70 -3.63 -14.31
N VAL A 115 28.85 -3.36 -13.34
CA VAL A 115 29.13 -3.56 -11.92
C VAL A 115 28.32 -4.75 -11.42
N LEU A 116 29.00 -5.88 -11.19
CA LEU A 116 28.42 -7.08 -10.58
C LEU A 116 28.27 -6.85 -9.08
N ASN A 117 27.06 -6.59 -8.64
CA ASN A 117 26.75 -6.36 -7.22
C ASN A 117 26.23 -7.63 -6.54
N LYS A 118 26.13 -7.63 -5.22
CA LYS A 118 25.65 -8.75 -4.38
C LYS A 118 26.57 -9.99 -4.38
N LEU A 119 27.87 -9.77 -4.46
CA LEU A 119 28.86 -10.86 -4.41
C LEU A 119 28.77 -11.71 -3.14
N ASP A 120 28.30 -11.16 -2.05
CA ASP A 120 28.08 -11.86 -0.81
C ASP A 120 27.07 -13.02 -0.95
N ILE A 121 26.07 -12.89 -1.83
CA ILE A 121 25.12 -13.95 -2.15
C ILE A 121 25.81 -15.06 -2.96
N LEU A 122 26.60 -14.69 -3.97
CA LEU A 122 27.35 -15.67 -4.76
C LEU A 122 28.36 -16.47 -3.92
N GLN A 123 29.05 -15.82 -2.99
CA GLN A 123 29.97 -16.47 -2.08
C GLN A 123 29.25 -17.50 -1.19
N LYS A 124 28.06 -17.17 -0.66
CA LYS A 124 27.23 -18.11 0.08
C LYS A 124 26.80 -19.31 -0.77
N ARG A 125 26.50 -19.07 -2.06
CA ARG A 125 26.12 -20.12 -3.04
C ARG A 125 27.32 -20.86 -3.64
N ARG A 126 28.56 -20.51 -3.25
CA ARG A 126 29.81 -21.03 -3.80
C ARG A 126 29.91 -20.91 -5.33
N ILE A 127 29.34 -19.85 -5.87
CA ILE A 127 29.40 -19.51 -7.29
C ILE A 127 30.48 -18.45 -7.47
N VAL A 128 31.31 -18.63 -8.48
CA VAL A 128 32.33 -17.67 -8.91
C VAL A 128 32.01 -17.27 -10.35
N ILE A 129 32.00 -15.97 -10.63
CA ILE A 129 31.85 -15.43 -11.97
C ILE A 129 33.23 -14.94 -12.44
N ASP A 130 33.64 -15.37 -13.61
CA ASP A 130 34.86 -14.90 -14.26
C ASP A 130 34.59 -13.56 -14.97
N GLU A 131 34.97 -12.46 -14.31
CA GLU A 131 34.79 -11.09 -14.80
C GLU A 131 35.45 -10.86 -16.15
N SER A 132 36.63 -11.49 -16.39
CA SER A 132 37.40 -11.32 -17.61
C SER A 132 36.70 -12.00 -18.81
N LYS A 133 36.12 -13.19 -18.61
CA LYS A 133 35.37 -13.87 -19.67
C LYS A 133 34.08 -13.14 -19.99
N LEU A 134 33.34 -12.73 -18.97
CA LEU A 134 32.11 -11.96 -19.15
C LEU A 134 32.38 -10.62 -19.84
N GLY A 135 33.44 -9.92 -19.43
CA GLY A 135 33.84 -8.66 -20.04
C GLY A 135 34.22 -8.80 -21.52
N LYS A 136 34.91 -9.89 -21.90
CA LYS A 136 35.21 -10.19 -23.31
C LYS A 136 33.96 -10.43 -24.13
N SER A 137 32.99 -11.16 -23.59
CA SER A 137 31.71 -11.43 -24.27
C SER A 137 30.86 -10.17 -24.44
N LEU A 138 30.83 -9.29 -23.42
CA LEU A 138 30.08 -8.03 -23.44
C LEU A 138 30.80 -6.89 -24.19
N GLY A 139 32.10 -7.02 -24.44
CA GLY A 139 32.92 -5.97 -25.05
C GLY A 139 33.06 -4.71 -24.17
N CYS A 140 32.93 -4.85 -22.86
CA CYS A 140 33.07 -3.75 -21.91
C CYS A 140 33.68 -4.22 -20.57
N PRO A 141 34.29 -3.32 -19.77
CA PRO A 141 34.82 -3.69 -18.47
C PRO A 141 33.73 -4.19 -17.52
N VAL A 142 34.08 -5.25 -16.76
CA VAL A 142 33.23 -5.85 -15.73
C VAL A 142 33.98 -5.76 -14.41
N VAL A 143 33.34 -5.24 -13.37
CA VAL A 143 33.92 -5.09 -12.02
C VAL A 143 32.96 -5.71 -11.00
N ALA A 144 33.45 -6.65 -10.23
CA ALA A 144 32.66 -7.29 -9.19
C ALA A 144 32.90 -6.61 -7.83
N LEU A 145 31.82 -6.22 -7.16
CA LEU A 145 31.86 -5.59 -5.84
C LEU A 145 30.56 -5.85 -5.06
N SER A 146 30.61 -5.62 -3.73
CA SER A 146 29.40 -5.48 -2.92
C SER A 146 29.25 -4.04 -2.48
N ALA A 147 28.10 -3.42 -2.82
CA ALA A 147 27.79 -2.02 -2.46
C ALA A 147 27.82 -1.76 -0.94
N HIS A 148 27.71 -2.82 -0.12
CA HIS A 148 27.82 -2.75 1.33
C HIS A 148 29.26 -2.82 1.86
N ASN A 149 30.24 -3.15 1.01
CA ASN A 149 31.65 -3.21 1.37
C ASN A 149 32.36 -1.89 1.06
N SER A 150 32.58 -1.07 2.09
CA SER A 150 33.18 0.26 1.93
C SER A 150 34.59 0.23 1.32
N LYS A 151 35.38 -0.82 1.56
CA LYS A 151 36.73 -0.95 0.99
C LYS A 151 36.67 -1.22 -0.50
N GLN A 152 35.78 -2.08 -0.97
CA GLN A 152 35.60 -2.36 -2.39
C GLN A 152 35.05 -1.14 -3.14
N VAL A 153 34.08 -0.42 -2.55
CA VAL A 153 33.55 0.82 -3.11
C VAL A 153 34.64 1.90 -3.20
N ALA A 154 35.49 2.05 -2.18
CA ALA A 154 36.61 3.01 -2.21
C ALA A 154 37.62 2.67 -3.32
N ALA A 155 37.97 1.40 -3.50
CA ALA A 155 38.84 0.96 -4.59
C ALA A 155 38.20 1.22 -5.97
N PHE A 156 36.90 0.94 -6.11
CA PHE A 156 36.15 1.20 -7.35
C PHE A 156 36.12 2.69 -7.70
N LYS A 157 35.93 3.58 -6.71
CA LYS A 157 36.00 5.05 -6.91
C LYS A 157 37.29 5.48 -7.58
N GLN A 158 38.42 4.90 -7.21
CA GLN A 158 39.72 5.23 -7.79
C GLN A 158 39.88 4.68 -9.22
N GLN A 159 39.24 3.55 -9.53
CA GLN A 159 39.31 2.90 -10.83
C GLN A 159 38.39 3.53 -11.87
N ILE A 160 37.29 4.18 -11.48
CA ILE A 160 36.28 4.73 -12.41
C ILE A 160 36.92 5.58 -13.50
N ARG A 161 37.92 6.41 -13.19
CA ARG A 161 38.59 7.27 -14.15
C ARG A 161 39.26 6.49 -15.29
N GLN A 162 39.74 5.29 -15.03
CA GLN A 162 40.41 4.44 -16.03
C GLN A 162 39.46 3.96 -17.11
N PHE A 163 38.16 3.86 -16.80
CA PHE A 163 37.14 3.39 -17.74
C PHE A 163 36.59 4.51 -18.65
N ILE A 164 36.78 5.77 -18.27
CA ILE A 164 36.30 6.93 -19.05
C ILE A 164 37.23 7.16 -20.25
N GLY A 165 36.60 7.26 -21.44
CA GLY A 165 37.31 7.47 -22.69
C GLY A 165 37.97 6.22 -23.29
N GLN A 166 37.77 5.04 -22.69
CA GLN A 166 38.19 3.80 -23.35
C GLN A 166 37.29 3.52 -24.56
N PRO A 167 37.85 3.22 -25.74
CA PRO A 167 37.06 2.87 -26.90
C PRO A 167 36.36 1.53 -26.66
N GLN A 168 35.05 1.52 -26.78
CA GLN A 168 34.23 0.32 -26.66
C GLN A 168 33.45 0.16 -27.97
N ALA A 169 33.75 -0.90 -28.72
CA ALA A 169 32.99 -1.21 -29.92
C ALA A 169 31.57 -1.62 -29.54
N ALA A 170 30.58 -1.20 -30.33
CA ALA A 170 29.22 -1.67 -30.17
C ALA A 170 29.13 -3.17 -30.29
N LEU A 171 28.27 -3.78 -29.50
CA LEU A 171 28.03 -5.22 -29.60
C LEU A 171 27.20 -5.50 -30.86
N GLN A 172 27.68 -6.44 -31.66
CA GLN A 172 26.99 -6.90 -32.88
C GLN A 172 26.64 -8.37 -32.70
N LEU A 173 25.34 -8.68 -32.64
CA LEU A 173 24.80 -10.03 -32.63
C LEU A 173 24.25 -10.34 -34.02
N ASP A 174 24.24 -11.60 -34.38
CA ASP A 174 23.57 -12.10 -35.58
C ASP A 174 22.13 -12.46 -35.24
N TYR A 175 21.21 -11.76 -35.87
CA TYR A 175 19.75 -11.94 -35.68
C TYR A 175 19.10 -12.84 -36.71
N GLY A 176 19.89 -13.48 -37.59
CA GLY A 176 19.42 -14.35 -38.65
C GLY A 176 19.08 -13.60 -39.93
N HIS A 177 19.16 -14.32 -41.06
CA HIS A 177 19.18 -13.72 -42.40
C HIS A 177 17.97 -12.81 -42.70
N ALA A 178 16.79 -13.14 -42.24
CA ALA A 178 15.58 -12.33 -42.49
C ALA A 178 15.66 -10.97 -41.77
N LEU A 179 15.93 -10.96 -40.46
CA LEU A 179 16.04 -9.73 -39.67
C LEU A 179 17.27 -8.90 -40.05
N GLU A 180 18.37 -9.55 -40.43
CA GLU A 180 19.58 -8.83 -40.91
C GLU A 180 19.32 -8.05 -42.20
N THR A 181 18.45 -8.55 -43.09
CA THR A 181 18.07 -7.82 -44.28
C THR A 181 17.26 -6.56 -43.93
N ASP A 182 16.27 -6.68 -43.05
CA ASP A 182 15.47 -5.53 -42.59
C ASP A 182 16.30 -4.52 -41.79
N LEU A 183 17.24 -5.01 -40.97
CA LEU A 183 18.18 -4.16 -40.24
C LEU A 183 19.08 -3.37 -41.20
N ALA A 184 19.67 -4.02 -42.20
CA ALA A 184 20.52 -3.34 -43.19
C ALA A 184 19.76 -2.26 -43.96
N GLU A 185 18.49 -2.49 -44.32
CA GLU A 185 17.64 -1.51 -44.96
C GLU A 185 17.38 -0.31 -44.03
N LEU A 186 17.03 -0.55 -42.76
CA LEU A 186 16.84 0.51 -41.77
C LEU A 186 18.13 1.30 -41.49
N GLU A 187 19.28 0.62 -41.41
CA GLU A 187 20.58 1.28 -41.21
C GLU A 187 20.88 2.31 -42.32
N THR A 188 20.52 2.02 -43.57
CA THR A 188 20.72 2.95 -44.70
C THR A 188 19.84 4.17 -44.64
N LEU A 189 18.68 4.10 -43.97
CA LEU A 189 17.75 5.21 -43.80
C LEU A 189 18.14 6.16 -42.67
N LEU A 190 18.99 5.73 -41.73
CA LEU A 190 19.30 6.48 -40.52
C LEU A 190 20.46 7.46 -40.72
N ALA A 191 20.25 8.71 -40.34
CA ALA A 191 21.33 9.73 -40.29
C ALA A 191 22.35 9.43 -39.18
N PRO A 192 23.60 9.91 -39.32
CA PRO A 192 24.62 9.79 -38.27
C PRO A 192 24.13 10.35 -36.92
N HIS A 193 24.39 9.62 -35.85
CA HIS A 193 23.99 9.99 -34.50
C HIS A 193 25.08 9.53 -33.51
N HIS A 194 25.04 9.98 -32.27
CA HIS A 194 25.95 9.53 -31.23
C HIS A 194 25.73 8.04 -30.84
N LEU A 195 24.51 7.52 -31.08
CA LEU A 195 24.20 6.09 -30.98
C LEU A 195 24.53 5.37 -32.28
N THR A 196 24.76 4.07 -32.19
CA THR A 196 25.01 3.24 -33.38
C THR A 196 23.78 3.16 -34.30
N THR A 197 24.00 3.19 -35.60
CA THR A 197 22.91 3.03 -36.58
C THR A 197 22.20 1.70 -36.40
N ARG A 198 22.95 0.60 -36.16
CA ARG A 198 22.40 -0.73 -35.91
C ARG A 198 21.55 -0.78 -34.63
N GLY A 199 22.02 -0.23 -33.53
CA GLY A 199 21.25 -0.19 -32.29
C GLY A 199 19.96 0.60 -32.45
N ARG A 200 19.98 1.71 -33.20
CA ARG A 200 18.79 2.49 -33.54
C ARG A 200 17.83 1.73 -34.44
N ALA A 201 18.34 0.98 -35.44
CA ALA A 201 17.52 0.13 -36.30
C ALA A 201 16.84 -1.00 -35.51
N LEU A 202 17.54 -1.64 -34.57
CA LEU A 202 16.97 -2.64 -33.67
C LEU A 202 15.82 -2.05 -32.83
N ARG A 203 16.03 -0.85 -32.28
CA ARG A 203 14.98 -0.17 -31.49
C ARG A 203 13.74 0.21 -32.33
N LEU A 204 13.96 0.55 -33.60
CA LEU A 204 12.83 0.79 -34.53
C LEU A 204 12.06 -0.48 -34.82
N LEU A 205 12.74 -1.64 -35.00
CA LEU A 205 12.06 -2.92 -35.14
C LEU A 205 11.26 -3.32 -33.89
N GLU A 206 11.71 -2.93 -32.69
CA GLU A 206 10.99 -3.11 -31.43
C GLU A 206 9.90 -2.03 -31.22
N GLU A 207 9.55 -1.26 -32.25
CA GLU A 207 8.52 -0.19 -32.23
C GLU A 207 8.71 0.84 -31.09
N ASP A 208 9.97 1.15 -30.72
CA ASP A 208 10.28 2.15 -29.70
C ASP A 208 9.78 3.53 -30.09
N ALA A 209 8.76 4.03 -29.40
CA ALA A 209 8.13 5.33 -29.65
C ALA A 209 9.14 6.49 -29.54
N VAL A 210 10.06 6.43 -28.59
CA VAL A 210 11.10 7.47 -28.41
C VAL A 210 12.06 7.50 -29.59
N MET A 211 12.40 6.34 -30.14
CA MET A 211 13.25 6.27 -31.31
C MET A 211 12.54 6.77 -32.57
N GLN A 212 11.25 6.50 -32.72
CA GLN A 212 10.44 7.00 -33.81
C GLN A 212 10.33 8.54 -33.82
N GLU A 213 10.24 9.18 -32.63
CA GLU A 213 10.25 10.63 -32.48
C GLU A 213 11.54 11.30 -32.99
N THR A 214 12.67 10.58 -33.00
CA THR A 214 13.98 11.12 -33.45
C THR A 214 14.15 11.10 -34.98
N LEU A 215 13.26 10.47 -35.73
CA LEU A 215 13.35 10.36 -37.17
C LEU A 215 12.87 11.66 -37.88
N LEU A 216 13.54 12.01 -38.95
CA LEU A 216 13.09 13.11 -39.83
C LEU A 216 11.77 12.70 -40.54
N PRO A 217 10.89 13.66 -40.84
CA PRO A 217 9.57 13.35 -41.44
C PRO A 217 9.63 12.46 -42.70
N GLY A 218 10.68 12.61 -43.52
CA GLY A 218 10.89 11.77 -44.71
C GLY A 218 11.35 10.36 -44.40
N GLN A 219 11.97 10.13 -43.28
CA GLN A 219 12.47 8.81 -42.83
C GLN A 219 11.38 8.01 -42.11
N GLN A 220 10.43 8.69 -41.46
CA GLN A 220 9.39 8.02 -40.67
C GLN A 220 8.52 7.09 -41.52
N ALA A 221 8.08 7.53 -42.70
CA ALA A 221 7.25 6.71 -43.58
C ALA A 221 8.01 5.51 -44.15
N ALA A 222 9.29 5.69 -44.54
CA ALA A 222 10.12 4.63 -45.04
C ALA A 222 10.43 3.58 -43.96
N ALA A 223 10.82 4.02 -42.77
CA ALA A 223 11.07 3.13 -41.62
C ALA A 223 9.79 2.37 -41.21
N ALA A 224 8.64 3.04 -41.15
CA ALA A 224 7.36 2.40 -40.83
C ALA A 224 6.99 1.27 -41.82
N ASN A 225 7.29 1.43 -43.11
CA ASN A 225 7.04 0.38 -44.09
C ASN A 225 7.93 -0.86 -43.87
N VAL A 226 9.21 -0.67 -43.54
CA VAL A 226 10.13 -1.79 -43.23
C VAL A 226 9.68 -2.50 -41.97
N VAL A 227 9.36 -1.75 -40.88
CA VAL A 227 8.86 -2.31 -39.61
C VAL A 227 7.55 -3.07 -39.85
N ALA A 228 6.59 -2.50 -40.54
CA ALA A 228 5.31 -3.15 -40.85
C ALA A 228 5.51 -4.46 -41.68
N ARG A 229 6.48 -4.48 -42.58
CA ARG A 229 6.82 -5.67 -43.33
C ARG A 229 7.43 -6.74 -42.43
N ALA A 230 8.36 -6.37 -41.55
CA ALA A 230 9.01 -7.30 -40.62
C ALA A 230 7.99 -7.96 -39.68
N HIS A 231 7.02 -7.19 -39.20
CA HIS A 231 5.95 -7.67 -38.30
C HIS A 231 4.84 -8.49 -39.00
N GLN A 232 4.88 -8.68 -40.34
CA GLN A 232 3.86 -9.47 -41.03
C GLN A 232 3.94 -10.98 -40.68
N GLY A 233 3.06 -11.38 -39.76
CA GLY A 233 2.91 -12.79 -39.36
C GLY A 233 3.95 -13.31 -38.37
N GLN A 234 4.79 -12.45 -37.83
CA GLN A 234 5.84 -12.78 -36.85
C GLN A 234 5.83 -11.81 -35.69
N ASP A 235 6.09 -12.33 -34.47
CA ASP A 235 6.33 -11.52 -33.27
C ASP A 235 7.83 -11.22 -33.19
N ILE A 236 8.21 -10.03 -33.69
CA ILE A 236 9.62 -9.62 -33.76
C ILE A 236 10.22 -9.43 -32.38
N ASP A 237 9.46 -8.90 -31.43
CA ASP A 237 9.93 -8.70 -30.07
C ASP A 237 10.31 -10.01 -29.41
N LEU A 238 9.49 -11.05 -29.62
CA LEU A 238 9.78 -12.39 -29.11
C LEU A 238 11.02 -12.99 -29.77
N GLN A 239 11.18 -12.83 -31.09
CA GLN A 239 12.36 -13.35 -31.80
C GLN A 239 13.64 -12.66 -31.36
N LEU A 240 13.65 -11.34 -31.25
CA LEU A 240 14.80 -10.58 -30.76
C LEU A 240 15.15 -10.97 -29.32
N ALA A 241 14.13 -11.14 -28.47
CA ALA A 241 14.32 -11.57 -27.09
C ALA A 241 14.91 -12.98 -27.01
N ASP A 242 14.42 -13.94 -27.81
CA ASP A 242 14.90 -15.31 -27.80
C ASP A 242 16.39 -15.40 -28.22
N ILE A 243 16.78 -14.69 -29.27
CA ILE A 243 18.16 -14.62 -29.72
C ILE A 243 19.07 -13.99 -28.66
N ARG A 244 18.64 -12.85 -28.05
CA ARG A 244 19.40 -12.21 -26.98
C ARG A 244 19.59 -13.13 -25.79
N TYR A 245 18.52 -13.79 -25.33
CA TYR A 245 18.60 -14.73 -24.20
C TYR A 245 19.46 -15.95 -24.54
N GLY A 246 19.45 -16.44 -25.79
CA GLY A 246 20.34 -17.49 -26.25
C GLY A 246 21.83 -17.13 -26.08
N HIS A 247 22.24 -15.93 -26.52
CA HIS A 247 23.60 -15.43 -26.31
C HIS A 247 23.94 -15.21 -24.83
N ILE A 248 23.04 -14.60 -24.07
CA ILE A 248 23.23 -14.37 -22.64
C ILE A 248 23.45 -15.71 -21.92
N HIS A 249 22.62 -16.70 -22.20
CA HIS A 249 22.75 -18.02 -21.58
C HIS A 249 24.14 -18.65 -21.87
N GLN A 250 24.62 -18.60 -23.12
CA GLN A 250 25.94 -19.09 -23.47
C GLN A 250 27.06 -18.35 -22.72
N TRP A 251 27.01 -17.02 -22.63
CA TRP A 251 28.01 -16.20 -21.92
C TRP A 251 28.03 -16.46 -20.42
N VAL A 252 26.85 -16.61 -19.80
CA VAL A 252 26.73 -16.92 -18.39
C VAL A 252 27.26 -18.31 -18.07
N GLN A 253 26.95 -19.31 -18.91
CA GLN A 253 27.48 -20.68 -18.78
C GLN A 253 29.03 -20.72 -18.86
N GLN A 254 29.63 -19.92 -19.74
CA GLN A 254 31.09 -19.83 -19.89
C GLN A 254 31.77 -19.09 -18.75
N ALA A 255 31.10 -18.07 -18.17
CA ALA A 255 31.63 -17.24 -17.10
C ALA A 255 31.37 -17.80 -15.71
N ARG A 256 30.31 -18.60 -15.52
CA ARG A 256 29.88 -19.14 -14.22
C ARG A 256 30.65 -20.42 -13.91
N GLN A 257 31.32 -20.45 -12.74
CA GLN A 257 31.94 -21.63 -12.18
C GLN A 257 31.28 -21.96 -10.85
N GLN A 258 30.66 -23.11 -10.74
CA GLN A 258 30.01 -23.56 -9.51
C GLN A 258 30.93 -24.52 -8.76
N LYS A 259 31.39 -24.13 -7.56
CA LYS A 259 32.21 -24.97 -6.67
C LYS A 259 31.32 -25.63 -5.61
N GLY A 260 30.64 -26.73 -5.97
CA GLY A 260 29.87 -27.57 -5.04
C GLY A 260 28.35 -27.47 -5.19
N LYS A 261 27.70 -28.64 -5.07
CA LYS A 261 26.22 -28.76 -5.03
C LYS A 261 25.76 -28.60 -3.59
N LEU A 262 25.25 -27.45 -3.18
CA LEU A 262 24.46 -27.34 -1.94
C LEU A 262 23.66 -26.02 -1.92
N THR A 263 22.38 -26.06 -1.54
CA THR A 263 21.42 -25.02 -1.17
C THR A 263 20.37 -24.57 -2.19
N GLU A 264 20.49 -24.79 -3.48
CA GLU A 264 19.33 -24.58 -4.40
C GLU A 264 18.17 -25.53 -4.06
N ALA A 265 18.48 -26.76 -3.62
CA ALA A 265 17.47 -27.78 -3.34
C ALA A 265 16.48 -27.43 -2.21
N GLN A 266 16.90 -26.67 -1.20
CA GLN A 266 16.00 -26.29 -0.08
C GLN A 266 15.06 -25.14 -0.46
N SER A 267 15.58 -24.14 -1.16
CA SER A 267 14.78 -23.01 -1.64
C SER A 267 13.78 -23.46 -2.70
N GLU A 268 14.21 -24.31 -3.64
CA GLU A 268 13.33 -24.89 -4.66
C GLU A 268 12.28 -25.83 -4.05
N TRP A 269 12.64 -26.60 -3.03
CA TRP A 269 11.66 -27.45 -2.34
C TRP A 269 10.61 -26.61 -1.62
N LEU A 270 11.03 -25.57 -0.88
CA LEU A 270 10.11 -24.61 -0.24
C LEU A 270 9.22 -23.93 -1.27
N ASP A 271 9.80 -23.47 -2.39
CA ASP A 271 9.02 -22.83 -3.45
C ASP A 271 8.02 -23.81 -4.09
N ARG A 272 8.40 -25.06 -4.29
CA ARG A 272 7.48 -26.10 -4.82
C ARG A 272 6.28 -26.34 -3.89
N VAL A 273 6.48 -26.25 -2.56
CA VAL A 273 5.41 -26.40 -1.57
C VAL A 273 4.58 -25.13 -1.47
N LEU A 274 5.24 -23.97 -1.31
CA LEU A 274 4.55 -22.69 -1.04
C LEU A 274 3.88 -22.08 -2.29
N LEU A 275 4.38 -22.36 -3.48
CA LEU A 275 3.77 -21.92 -4.74
C LEU A 275 2.73 -22.89 -5.26
N ASN A 276 2.55 -24.05 -4.63
CA ASN A 276 1.49 -24.98 -4.99
C ASN A 276 0.13 -24.35 -4.65
N ARG A 277 -0.76 -24.31 -5.63
CA ARG A 277 -2.11 -23.72 -5.51
C ARG A 277 -2.91 -24.25 -4.30
N TRP A 278 -2.79 -25.56 -4.01
CA TRP A 278 -3.55 -26.22 -2.96
C TRP A 278 -2.96 -26.05 -1.56
N ILE A 279 -1.65 -25.88 -1.47
CA ILE A 279 -0.94 -25.74 -0.18
C ILE A 279 -0.65 -24.27 0.10
N GLY A 280 -0.33 -23.49 -0.92
CA GLY A 280 0.05 -22.09 -0.79
C GLY A 280 -1.05 -21.19 -0.23
N ILE A 281 -2.31 -21.40 -0.65
CA ILE A 281 -3.45 -20.62 -0.11
C ILE A 281 -3.69 -20.94 1.37
N PRO A 282 -3.84 -22.20 1.81
CA PRO A 282 -3.97 -22.52 3.23
C PRO A 282 -2.79 -22.05 4.08
N PHE A 283 -1.56 -22.22 3.58
CA PHE A 283 -0.37 -21.75 4.29
C PHE A 283 -0.35 -20.23 4.41
N PHE A 284 -0.74 -19.54 3.35
CA PHE A 284 -0.89 -18.08 3.37
C PHE A 284 -1.92 -17.63 4.41
N LEU A 285 -3.09 -18.26 4.45
CA LEU A 285 -4.12 -17.98 5.46
C LEU A 285 -3.62 -18.26 6.88
N PHE A 286 -2.82 -19.32 7.07
CA PHE A 286 -2.19 -19.62 8.35
C PHE A 286 -1.18 -18.52 8.77
N VAL A 287 -0.34 -18.04 7.85
CA VAL A 287 0.59 -16.93 8.15
C VAL A 287 -0.17 -15.65 8.48
N MET A 288 -1.28 -15.38 7.78
CA MET A 288 -2.15 -14.25 8.10
C MET A 288 -2.84 -14.39 9.45
N TYR A 289 -3.30 -15.59 9.76
CA TYR A 289 -3.81 -15.92 11.09
C TYR A 289 -2.78 -15.60 12.19
N LEU A 290 -1.53 -16.03 12.02
CA LEU A 290 -0.46 -15.71 12.97
C LEU A 290 -0.18 -14.19 13.04
N MET A 291 -0.28 -13.49 11.93
CA MET A 291 -0.12 -12.03 11.90
C MET A 291 -1.21 -11.34 12.71
N PHE A 292 -2.47 -11.74 12.55
CA PHE A 292 -3.57 -11.16 13.30
C PHE A 292 -3.49 -11.51 14.78
N LEU A 293 -3.23 -12.78 15.10
CA LEU A 293 -3.03 -13.24 16.48
C LEU A 293 -1.94 -12.42 17.18
N PHE A 294 -0.81 -12.20 16.52
CA PHE A 294 0.28 -11.41 17.10
C PHE A 294 -0.09 -9.92 17.19
N ALA A 295 -0.65 -9.34 16.12
CA ALA A 295 -0.93 -7.91 16.07
C ALA A 295 -2.10 -7.51 16.99
N ILE A 296 -3.15 -8.33 17.06
CA ILE A 296 -4.33 -8.03 17.86
C ILE A 296 -4.10 -8.49 19.30
N ASN A 297 -3.87 -9.78 19.57
CA ASN A 297 -3.81 -10.26 20.95
C ASN A 297 -2.58 -9.74 21.72
N VAL A 298 -1.37 -9.83 21.11
CA VAL A 298 -0.18 -9.29 21.78
C VAL A 298 -0.18 -7.76 21.74
N GLY A 299 -0.68 -7.15 20.67
CA GLY A 299 -0.76 -5.70 20.55
C GLY A 299 -1.79 -5.08 21.49
N SER A 300 -2.99 -5.69 21.62
CA SER A 300 -4.03 -5.20 22.54
C SER A 300 -3.64 -5.30 24.00
N ALA A 301 -2.88 -6.32 24.40
CA ALA A 301 -2.43 -6.44 25.77
C ALA A 301 -1.66 -5.19 26.31
N PHE A 302 -1.13 -4.37 25.40
CA PHE A 302 -0.47 -3.12 25.76
C PHE A 302 -1.35 -1.88 25.59
N ILE A 303 -2.59 -2.01 25.09
CA ILE A 303 -3.47 -0.83 24.86
C ILE A 303 -3.71 -0.11 26.17
N ASP A 304 -4.13 -0.83 27.22
CA ASP A 304 -4.50 -0.26 28.51
C ASP A 304 -3.32 0.45 29.17
N PHE A 305 -2.09 -0.04 28.98
CA PHE A 305 -0.91 0.70 29.43
C PHE A 305 -0.81 2.08 28.81
N PHE A 306 -1.02 2.18 27.48
CA PHE A 306 -0.95 3.46 26.78
C PHE A 306 -2.18 4.31 27.03
N ASP A 307 -3.32 3.69 27.29
CA ASP A 307 -4.56 4.38 27.61
C ASP A 307 -4.50 5.02 29.01
N ILE A 308 -4.22 4.22 30.05
CA ILE A 308 -4.09 4.69 31.43
C ILE A 308 -2.98 5.75 31.55
N MET A 309 -1.80 5.46 30.96
CA MET A 309 -0.70 6.42 31.00
C MET A 309 -0.98 7.68 30.17
N GLY A 310 -1.63 7.51 29.02
CA GLY A 310 -2.06 8.63 28.17
C GLY A 310 -3.11 9.51 28.86
N GLY A 311 -4.10 8.90 29.49
CA GLY A 311 -5.11 9.56 30.32
C GLY A 311 -4.46 10.33 31.46
N ALA A 312 -3.68 9.64 32.29
CA ALA A 312 -3.00 10.25 33.45
C ALA A 312 -2.07 11.41 33.07
N LEU A 313 -1.37 11.34 31.92
CA LEU A 313 -0.45 12.40 31.50
C LEU A 313 -1.14 13.56 30.77
N PHE A 314 -2.03 13.26 29.84
CA PHE A 314 -2.55 14.25 28.89
C PHE A 314 -3.97 14.74 29.23
N VAL A 315 -4.73 13.98 30.00
CA VAL A 315 -6.08 14.36 30.43
C VAL A 315 -6.06 14.80 31.90
N ASP A 316 -5.87 13.85 32.82
CA ASP A 316 -5.95 14.13 34.28
C ASP A 316 -4.85 15.08 34.76
N GLY A 317 -3.61 14.86 34.23
CA GLY A 317 -2.49 15.75 34.54
C GLY A 317 -2.71 17.18 34.05
N VAL A 318 -3.35 17.34 32.88
CA VAL A 318 -3.69 18.67 32.35
C VAL A 318 -4.82 19.27 33.16
N HIS A 319 -5.86 18.52 33.53
CA HIS A 319 -6.93 19.00 34.41
C HIS A 319 -6.37 19.42 35.79
N HIS A 320 -5.50 18.61 36.39
CA HIS A 320 -4.84 18.93 37.65
C HIS A 320 -4.01 20.23 37.54
N LEU A 321 -3.21 20.39 36.47
CA LEU A 321 -2.44 21.62 36.26
C LEU A 321 -3.32 22.85 36.05
N LEU A 322 -4.42 22.73 35.30
CA LEU A 322 -5.38 23.80 35.06
C LEU A 322 -6.13 24.16 36.34
N GLY A 323 -6.44 23.17 37.19
CA GLY A 323 -7.04 23.36 38.53
C GLY A 323 -6.13 24.17 39.47
N LEU A 324 -4.82 23.91 39.49
CA LEU A 324 -3.84 24.67 40.29
C LEU A 324 -3.76 26.15 39.91
N VAL A 325 -4.06 26.48 38.65
CA VAL A 325 -4.03 27.88 38.15
C VAL A 325 -5.41 28.52 38.17
N ASN A 326 -6.45 27.81 38.63
CA ASN A 326 -7.88 28.21 38.56
C ASN A 326 -8.28 28.66 37.14
N ALA A 327 -7.87 27.86 36.13
CA ALA A 327 -8.20 28.17 34.75
C ALA A 327 -9.70 28.03 34.46
N PRO A 328 -10.27 28.76 33.48
CA PRO A 328 -11.67 28.62 33.11
C PRO A 328 -11.97 27.22 32.53
N GLU A 329 -13.16 26.68 32.80
CA GLU A 329 -13.60 25.34 32.37
C GLU A 329 -13.46 25.09 30.87
N TRP A 330 -13.70 26.09 30.01
CA TRP A 330 -13.54 25.96 28.56
C TRP A 330 -12.11 25.61 28.14
N LEU A 331 -11.11 26.00 28.96
CA LEU A 331 -9.72 25.68 28.67
C LEU A 331 -9.42 24.20 28.95
N GLY A 332 -10.02 23.62 29.99
CA GLY A 332 -10.02 22.19 30.29
C GLY A 332 -10.63 21.39 29.16
N ALA A 333 -11.84 21.78 28.75
CA ALA A 333 -12.54 21.12 27.63
C ALA A 333 -11.76 21.12 26.32
N ILE A 334 -10.95 22.14 26.04
CA ILE A 334 -10.12 22.18 24.82
C ILE A 334 -8.80 21.41 25.01
N LEU A 335 -8.06 21.68 26.09
CA LEU A 335 -6.70 21.18 26.26
C LEU A 335 -6.68 19.74 26.80
N ALA A 336 -7.46 19.43 27.82
CA ALA A 336 -7.51 18.09 28.41
C ALA A 336 -8.45 17.18 27.63
N ASP A 337 -9.74 17.52 27.54
CA ASP A 337 -10.76 16.69 26.92
C ASP A 337 -10.64 16.70 25.37
N GLY A 338 -10.13 17.78 24.78
CA GLY A 338 -9.88 17.85 23.34
C GLY A 338 -8.53 17.28 22.92
N PHE A 339 -7.46 18.03 23.14
CA PHE A 339 -6.12 17.63 22.71
C PHE A 339 -5.56 16.48 23.54
N GLY A 340 -5.84 16.43 24.85
CA GLY A 340 -5.39 15.36 25.74
C GLY A 340 -5.95 14.02 25.34
N VAL A 341 -7.28 13.89 25.22
CA VAL A 341 -7.94 12.67 24.74
C VAL A 341 -7.50 12.30 23.34
N GLY A 342 -7.27 13.30 22.46
CA GLY A 342 -6.71 13.02 21.13
C GLY A 342 -5.31 12.42 21.16
N LEU A 343 -4.44 12.88 22.07
CA LEU A 343 -3.10 12.30 22.26
C LEU A 343 -3.16 10.91 22.88
N GLN A 344 -4.01 10.71 23.89
CA GLN A 344 -4.31 9.41 24.49
C GLN A 344 -4.75 8.42 23.42
N THR A 345 -5.74 8.76 22.60
CA THR A 345 -6.23 7.92 21.50
C THR A 345 -5.12 7.56 20.52
N VAL A 346 -4.21 8.48 20.17
CA VAL A 346 -3.07 8.14 19.29
C VAL A 346 -2.11 7.19 19.99
N ALA A 347 -1.93 7.31 21.31
CA ALA A 347 -1.05 6.44 22.08
C ALA A 347 -1.59 4.99 22.12
N THR A 348 -2.90 4.78 22.25
CA THR A 348 -3.53 3.43 22.25
C THR A 348 -3.33 2.68 20.94
N PHE A 349 -3.17 3.39 19.81
CA PHE A 349 -2.86 2.74 18.52
C PHE A 349 -1.41 2.29 18.37
N ILE A 350 -0.48 2.83 19.14
CA ILE A 350 0.96 2.55 18.97
C ILE A 350 1.29 1.06 19.09
N PRO A 351 0.84 0.31 20.12
CA PRO A 351 1.19 -1.10 20.28
C PRO A 351 0.65 -1.98 19.16
N VAL A 352 -0.62 -1.87 18.82
CA VAL A 352 -1.26 -2.71 17.78
C VAL A 352 -0.62 -2.45 16.41
N ILE A 353 -0.47 -1.19 16.03
CA ILE A 353 0.15 -0.81 14.75
C ILE A 353 1.64 -1.15 14.76
N GLY A 354 2.32 -1.02 15.89
CA GLY A 354 3.71 -1.43 16.06
C GLY A 354 3.91 -2.92 15.83
N CYS A 355 3.10 -3.75 16.46
CA CYS A 355 3.10 -5.20 16.28
C CYS A 355 2.77 -5.61 14.83
N LEU A 356 1.77 -4.97 14.22
CA LEU A 356 1.42 -5.20 12.81
C LEU A 356 2.59 -4.90 11.87
N TYR A 357 3.24 -3.73 12.03
CA TYR A 357 4.39 -3.37 11.20
C TYR A 357 5.62 -4.21 11.48
N LEU A 358 5.81 -4.65 12.72
CA LEU A 358 6.89 -5.57 13.09
C LEU A 358 6.75 -6.89 12.34
N PHE A 359 5.58 -7.52 12.41
CA PHE A 359 5.30 -8.79 11.73
C PHE A 359 5.41 -8.62 10.20
N LEU A 360 4.85 -7.56 9.66
CA LEU A 360 4.95 -7.25 8.23
C LEU A 360 6.41 -7.05 7.79
N ALA A 361 7.24 -6.37 8.58
CA ALA A 361 8.66 -6.19 8.28
C ALA A 361 9.43 -7.53 8.30
N VAL A 362 9.03 -8.47 9.15
CA VAL A 362 9.55 -9.85 9.15
C VAL A 362 9.16 -10.57 7.87
N LEU A 363 7.88 -10.56 7.48
CA LEU A 363 7.39 -11.19 6.24
C LEU A 363 8.03 -10.60 4.98
N GLU A 364 8.17 -9.27 4.94
CA GLU A 364 8.82 -8.57 3.82
C GLU A 364 10.31 -8.95 3.72
N SER A 365 10.99 -9.00 4.87
CA SER A 365 12.44 -9.28 4.92
C SER A 365 12.76 -10.75 4.67
N SER A 366 11.84 -11.67 4.96
CA SER A 366 12.00 -13.11 4.71
C SER A 366 11.83 -13.49 3.22
N GLY A 367 11.28 -12.60 2.38
CA GLY A 367 10.94 -12.89 0.99
C GLY A 367 9.64 -13.66 0.80
N TYR A 368 8.90 -13.96 1.88
CA TYR A 368 7.63 -14.69 1.81
C TYR A 368 6.52 -13.89 1.10
N LEU A 369 6.51 -12.56 1.29
CA LEU A 369 5.45 -11.69 0.77
C LEU A 369 5.31 -11.74 -0.76
N ALA A 370 6.43 -11.86 -1.49
CA ALA A 370 6.42 -12.00 -2.94
C ALA A 370 5.78 -13.31 -3.39
N ARG A 371 6.00 -14.40 -2.65
CA ARG A 371 5.42 -15.72 -2.92
C ARG A 371 3.93 -15.76 -2.64
N ALA A 372 3.51 -15.18 -1.53
CA ALA A 372 2.10 -15.00 -1.20
C ALA A 372 1.37 -14.22 -2.30
N ALA A 373 1.96 -13.12 -2.79
CA ALA A 373 1.40 -12.34 -3.88
C ALA A 373 1.29 -13.16 -5.19
N PHE A 374 2.25 -14.05 -5.47
CA PHE A 374 2.21 -14.92 -6.65
C PHE A 374 1.07 -15.95 -6.59
N VAL A 375 0.83 -16.55 -5.42
CA VAL A 375 -0.22 -17.57 -5.24
C VAL A 375 -1.62 -17.00 -5.56
N VAL A 376 -1.87 -15.74 -5.22
CA VAL A 376 -3.16 -15.07 -5.43
C VAL A 376 -3.22 -14.24 -6.72
N ASP A 377 -2.14 -14.18 -7.49
CA ASP A 377 -2.02 -13.33 -8.68
C ASP A 377 -3.13 -13.61 -9.72
N ALA A 378 -3.46 -14.88 -9.96
CA ALA A 378 -4.52 -15.26 -10.89
C ALA A 378 -5.89 -14.70 -10.48
N LEU A 379 -6.19 -14.67 -9.17
CA LEU A 379 -7.43 -14.09 -8.64
C LEU A 379 -7.43 -12.57 -8.82
N MET A 380 -6.33 -11.92 -8.46
CA MET A 380 -6.22 -10.47 -8.52
C MET A 380 -6.24 -9.93 -9.96
N ARG A 381 -5.64 -10.65 -10.91
CA ARG A 381 -5.72 -10.31 -12.35
C ARG A 381 -7.14 -10.32 -12.89
N SER A 382 -8.02 -11.17 -12.39
CA SER A 382 -9.44 -11.15 -12.76
C SER A 382 -10.11 -9.83 -12.40
N LEU A 383 -9.63 -9.16 -11.35
CA LEU A 383 -10.06 -7.82 -10.93
C LEU A 383 -9.31 -6.68 -11.67
N GLY A 384 -8.28 -7.02 -12.47
CA GLY A 384 -7.42 -6.05 -13.14
C GLY A 384 -6.34 -5.45 -12.24
N LEU A 385 -5.97 -6.17 -11.18
CA LEU A 385 -4.92 -5.82 -10.23
C LEU A 385 -3.79 -6.87 -10.26
N PRO A 386 -2.54 -6.50 -9.95
CA PRO A 386 -1.47 -7.46 -9.76
C PRO A 386 -1.61 -8.19 -8.42
N GLY A 387 -1.05 -9.39 -8.30
CA GLY A 387 -1.06 -10.15 -7.04
C GLY A 387 -0.53 -9.38 -5.82
N LYS A 388 0.41 -8.45 -6.02
CA LYS A 388 0.93 -7.58 -4.95
C LYS A 388 -0.15 -6.70 -4.29
N ALA A 389 -1.24 -6.36 -5.00
CA ALA A 389 -2.35 -5.57 -4.45
C ALA A 389 -3.15 -6.31 -3.38
N PHE A 390 -3.05 -7.64 -3.35
CA PHE A 390 -3.74 -8.45 -2.35
C PHE A 390 -3.25 -8.21 -0.92
N VAL A 391 -1.96 -7.93 -0.74
CA VAL A 391 -1.37 -7.67 0.59
C VAL A 391 -1.95 -6.41 1.25
N PRO A 392 -1.97 -5.24 0.59
CA PRO A 392 -2.69 -4.08 1.09
C PRO A 392 -4.16 -4.38 1.43
N MET A 393 -4.87 -5.10 0.58
CA MET A 393 -6.29 -5.42 0.83
C MET A 393 -6.49 -6.27 2.07
N LEU A 394 -5.65 -7.30 2.27
CA LEU A 394 -5.71 -8.12 3.48
C LEU A 394 -5.41 -7.34 4.76
N MET A 395 -4.43 -6.44 4.70
CA MET A 395 -4.13 -5.57 5.84
C MET A 395 -5.35 -4.73 6.25
N GLY A 396 -6.29 -4.49 5.33
CA GLY A 396 -7.55 -3.81 5.58
C GLY A 396 -8.44 -4.48 6.61
N PHE A 397 -8.35 -5.79 6.78
CA PHE A 397 -9.08 -6.52 7.84
C PHE A 397 -8.55 -6.20 9.24
N GLY A 398 -7.27 -5.92 9.38
CA GLY A 398 -6.72 -5.44 10.65
C GLY A 398 -6.94 -3.93 10.82
N CYS A 399 -6.44 -3.14 9.89
CA CYS A 399 -6.57 -1.68 9.91
C CYS A 399 -6.46 -1.08 8.50
N THR A 400 -7.37 -0.18 8.16
CA THR A 400 -7.39 0.50 6.85
C THR A 400 -6.20 1.44 6.66
N VAL A 401 -5.64 2.04 7.72
CA VAL A 401 -4.50 2.96 7.64
C VAL A 401 -3.25 2.28 7.05
N PRO A 402 -2.71 1.20 7.65
CA PRO A 402 -1.58 0.48 7.08
C PRO A 402 -1.91 -0.14 5.71
N SER A 403 -3.15 -0.54 5.47
CA SER A 403 -3.63 -1.02 4.16
C SER A 403 -3.39 0.03 3.07
N VAL A 404 -3.89 1.24 3.26
CA VAL A 404 -3.71 2.35 2.30
C VAL A 404 -2.24 2.72 2.15
N MET A 405 -1.48 2.80 3.24
CA MET A 405 -0.03 3.09 3.19
C MET A 405 0.76 2.01 2.44
N ALA A 406 0.33 0.75 2.50
CA ALA A 406 0.98 -0.35 1.79
C ALA A 406 0.77 -0.29 0.28
N THR A 407 -0.22 0.47 -0.23
CA THR A 407 -0.42 0.65 -1.68
C THR A 407 0.76 1.31 -2.37
N ARG A 408 1.67 1.96 -1.65
CA ARG A 408 2.94 2.49 -2.17
C ARG A 408 3.84 1.43 -2.81
N THR A 409 3.64 0.16 -2.45
CA THR A 409 4.41 -0.96 -3.03
C THR A 409 3.96 -1.33 -4.43
N LEU A 410 2.85 -0.77 -4.90
CA LEU A 410 2.31 -0.96 -6.24
C LEU A 410 2.99 0.01 -7.20
N ASN A 411 3.34 -0.49 -8.38
CA ASN A 411 4.15 0.26 -9.34
C ASN A 411 3.32 1.24 -10.18
N SER A 412 2.07 0.90 -10.46
CA SER A 412 1.16 1.69 -11.28
C SER A 412 0.27 2.58 -10.41
N GLU A 413 0.15 3.86 -10.77
CA GLU A 413 -0.77 4.79 -10.11
C GLU A 413 -2.22 4.29 -10.17
N ARG A 414 -2.63 3.74 -11.31
CA ARG A 414 -3.94 3.12 -11.52
C ARG A 414 -4.22 2.03 -10.47
N GLU A 415 -3.28 1.11 -10.29
CA GLU A 415 -3.41 0.01 -9.34
C GLU A 415 -3.46 0.51 -7.90
N ARG A 416 -2.67 1.51 -7.59
CA ARG A 416 -2.64 2.18 -6.29
C ARG A 416 -3.97 2.85 -5.96
N LEU A 417 -4.55 3.59 -6.92
CA LEU A 417 -5.85 4.23 -6.79
C LEU A 417 -6.98 3.21 -6.62
N MET A 418 -7.00 2.15 -7.46
CA MET A 418 -8.01 1.08 -7.34
C MET A 418 -7.95 0.40 -5.98
N THR A 419 -6.76 -0.05 -5.57
CA THR A 419 -6.58 -0.77 -4.30
C THR A 419 -6.95 0.10 -3.10
N SER A 420 -6.59 1.39 -3.14
CA SER A 420 -6.93 2.33 -2.07
C SER A 420 -8.43 2.62 -1.95
N ALA A 421 -9.18 2.57 -3.06
CA ALA A 421 -10.63 2.74 -3.06
C ALA A 421 -11.39 1.46 -2.60
N MET A 422 -10.78 0.28 -2.76
CA MET A 422 -11.35 -1.00 -2.31
C MET A 422 -11.07 -1.26 -0.82
N ALA A 423 -9.93 -0.80 -0.30
CA ALA A 423 -9.47 -1.05 1.07
C ALA A 423 -10.47 -0.67 2.18
N PRO A 424 -11.23 0.45 2.11
CA PRO A 424 -12.19 0.84 3.14
C PRO A 424 -13.34 -0.14 3.38
N PHE A 425 -13.68 -0.97 2.38
CA PHE A 425 -14.75 -1.97 2.49
C PHE A 425 -14.32 -3.23 3.23
N MET A 426 -13.02 -3.44 3.45
CA MET A 426 -12.53 -4.49 4.33
C MET A 426 -12.85 -4.11 5.77
N SER A 427 -13.55 -5.00 6.48
CA SER A 427 -13.93 -4.74 7.86
C SER A 427 -12.72 -4.77 8.78
N CYS A 428 -12.36 -3.65 9.38
CA CYS A 428 -11.25 -3.59 10.34
C CYS A 428 -11.68 -4.05 11.74
N GLY A 429 -10.69 -4.44 12.57
CA GLY A 429 -10.94 -4.91 13.94
C GLY A 429 -11.73 -3.93 14.80
N ALA A 430 -11.55 -2.62 14.64
CA ALA A 430 -12.27 -1.60 15.38
C ALA A 430 -13.81 -1.57 15.15
N ARG A 431 -14.32 -2.22 14.11
CA ARG A 431 -15.78 -2.38 13.89
C ARG A 431 -16.38 -3.57 14.63
N LEU A 432 -15.55 -4.50 15.04
CA LEU A 432 -15.97 -5.76 15.60
C LEU A 432 -16.76 -5.60 16.90
N PRO A 433 -16.35 -4.77 17.86
CA PRO A 433 -17.13 -4.53 19.08
C PRO A 433 -18.55 -4.02 18.79
N VAL A 434 -18.72 -3.20 17.75
CA VAL A 434 -20.07 -2.76 17.32
C VAL A 434 -20.91 -3.94 16.80
N TYR A 435 -20.30 -4.83 16.01
CA TYR A 435 -21.02 -6.02 15.54
C TYR A 435 -21.40 -6.93 16.69
N ALA A 436 -20.53 -7.07 17.67
CA ALA A 436 -20.77 -7.84 18.88
C ALA A 436 -21.92 -7.28 19.69
N LEU A 437 -21.91 -5.97 19.95
CA LEU A 437 -22.99 -5.28 20.68
C LEU A 437 -24.37 -5.55 20.04
N PHE A 438 -24.46 -5.40 18.71
CA PHE A 438 -25.70 -5.66 17.99
C PHE A 438 -26.04 -7.13 17.87
N ALA A 439 -25.05 -8.03 17.79
CA ALA A 439 -25.27 -9.46 17.78
C ALA A 439 -25.93 -9.94 19.06
N VAL A 440 -25.44 -9.50 20.22
CA VAL A 440 -26.04 -9.82 21.53
C VAL A 440 -27.44 -9.23 21.66
N ALA A 441 -27.62 -7.97 21.23
CA ALA A 441 -28.91 -7.27 21.37
C ALA A 441 -30.01 -7.88 20.48
N PHE A 442 -29.72 -8.24 19.23
CA PHE A 442 -30.74 -8.57 18.22
C PHE A 442 -30.64 -9.98 17.63
N PHE A 443 -29.47 -10.63 17.72
CA PHE A 443 -29.17 -11.90 17.03
C PHE A 443 -28.48 -12.93 17.95
N PRO A 444 -28.97 -13.21 19.18
CA PRO A 444 -28.27 -14.03 20.16
C PRO A 444 -27.96 -15.45 19.59
N GLU A 445 -28.89 -16.07 18.88
CA GLU A 445 -28.73 -17.43 18.33
C GLU A 445 -27.85 -17.49 17.06
N SER A 446 -27.62 -16.36 16.37
CA SER A 446 -26.98 -16.33 15.06
C SER A 446 -25.87 -15.28 14.92
N GLY A 447 -25.37 -14.71 16.01
CA GLY A 447 -24.42 -13.62 16.00
C GLY A 447 -23.11 -13.93 15.27
N GLN A 448 -22.57 -15.13 15.40
CA GLN A 448 -21.37 -15.56 14.67
C GLN A 448 -21.61 -15.57 13.15
N ASN A 449 -22.76 -16.09 12.71
CA ASN A 449 -23.12 -16.11 11.28
C ASN A 449 -23.35 -14.69 10.75
N LEU A 450 -23.93 -13.82 11.58
CA LEU A 450 -24.11 -12.39 11.27
C LEU A 450 -22.75 -11.71 11.00
N VAL A 451 -21.80 -11.84 11.91
CA VAL A 451 -20.47 -11.25 11.77
C VAL A 451 -19.76 -11.78 10.54
N PHE A 452 -19.78 -13.11 10.35
CA PHE A 452 -19.18 -13.73 9.15
C PHE A 452 -19.85 -13.22 7.87
N GLY A 453 -21.19 -13.10 7.85
CA GLY A 453 -21.94 -12.53 6.73
C GLY A 453 -21.52 -11.09 6.40
N LEU A 454 -21.33 -10.24 7.42
CA LEU A 454 -20.86 -8.87 7.23
C LEU A 454 -19.46 -8.81 6.58
N TYR A 455 -18.53 -9.67 7.00
CA TYR A 455 -17.21 -9.77 6.36
C TYR A 455 -17.33 -10.17 4.88
N LEU A 456 -18.17 -11.15 4.55
CA LEU A 456 -18.40 -11.55 3.16
C LEU A 456 -19.03 -10.42 2.32
N ILE A 457 -19.98 -9.68 2.88
CA ILE A 457 -20.59 -8.53 2.21
C ILE A 457 -19.53 -7.44 1.95
N GLY A 458 -18.68 -7.14 2.92
CA GLY A 458 -17.58 -6.20 2.74
C GLY A 458 -16.64 -6.58 1.59
N ILE A 459 -16.23 -7.85 1.53
CA ILE A 459 -15.42 -8.39 0.43
C ILE A 459 -16.15 -8.25 -0.91
N LEU A 460 -17.43 -8.62 -0.96
CA LEU A 460 -18.24 -8.54 -2.17
C LEU A 460 -18.32 -7.10 -2.69
N VAL A 461 -18.59 -6.13 -1.81
CA VAL A 461 -18.66 -4.70 -2.19
C VAL A 461 -17.30 -4.17 -2.63
N ALA A 462 -16.20 -4.60 -2.00
CA ALA A 462 -14.85 -4.27 -2.45
C ALA A 462 -14.59 -4.78 -3.88
N VAL A 463 -14.91 -6.04 -4.15
CA VAL A 463 -14.77 -6.66 -5.49
C VAL A 463 -15.63 -5.93 -6.52
N LEU A 464 -16.91 -5.67 -6.21
CA LEU A 464 -17.81 -4.92 -7.11
C LEU A 464 -17.29 -3.50 -7.38
N THR A 465 -16.77 -2.82 -6.37
CA THR A 465 -16.12 -1.50 -6.53
C THR A 465 -14.91 -1.59 -7.47
N GLY A 466 -14.04 -2.59 -7.30
CA GLY A 466 -12.89 -2.82 -8.18
C GLY A 466 -13.30 -3.07 -9.63
N LEU A 467 -14.30 -3.93 -9.86
CA LEU A 467 -14.85 -4.20 -11.19
C LEU A 467 -15.48 -2.96 -11.83
N LEU A 468 -16.22 -2.17 -11.04
CA LEU A 468 -16.82 -0.94 -11.51
C LEU A 468 -15.74 0.08 -11.89
N LEU A 469 -14.74 0.31 -11.07
CA LEU A 469 -13.63 1.23 -11.35
C LEU A 469 -12.86 0.79 -12.61
N ARG A 470 -12.59 -0.52 -12.76
CA ARG A 470 -11.95 -1.08 -13.95
C ARG A 470 -12.76 -0.83 -15.23
N SER A 471 -14.08 -0.94 -15.14
CA SER A 471 -14.96 -0.78 -16.32
C SER A 471 -15.30 0.68 -16.64
N THR A 472 -14.98 1.63 -15.73
CA THR A 472 -15.39 3.03 -15.84
C THR A 472 -14.20 4.00 -15.79
N LEU A 473 -13.74 4.35 -14.58
CA LEU A 473 -12.77 5.44 -14.36
C LEU A 473 -11.32 5.04 -14.63
N LEU A 474 -10.97 3.79 -14.40
CA LEU A 474 -9.61 3.28 -14.45
C LEU A 474 -9.49 2.08 -15.40
N PRO A 475 -9.84 2.24 -16.70
CA PRO A 475 -9.71 1.17 -17.69
C PRO A 475 -8.24 0.82 -17.91
N GLY A 476 -7.97 -0.43 -18.31
CA GLY A 476 -6.62 -0.91 -18.61
C GLY A 476 -6.38 -2.34 -18.13
N LYS A 477 -5.29 -2.93 -18.59
CA LYS A 477 -4.79 -4.23 -18.14
C LYS A 477 -3.83 -3.99 -16.95
N SER A 478 -3.74 -4.94 -16.04
CA SER A 478 -2.66 -4.92 -15.04
C SER A 478 -1.33 -5.18 -15.74
N ASP A 479 -0.28 -4.47 -15.31
CA ASP A 479 1.06 -4.73 -15.82
C ASP A 479 1.42 -6.21 -15.67
N SER A 480 1.83 -6.83 -16.78
CA SER A 480 2.32 -8.22 -16.81
C SER A 480 3.76 -8.27 -16.28
N MET A 481 4.00 -7.69 -15.13
CA MET A 481 5.34 -7.63 -14.55
C MET A 481 5.81 -9.03 -14.15
N LEU A 482 6.90 -9.47 -14.69
CA LEU A 482 7.65 -10.64 -14.20
C LEU A 482 8.06 -10.37 -12.75
N MET A 483 7.36 -11.03 -11.82
CA MET A 483 7.62 -10.84 -10.39
C MET A 483 8.91 -11.56 -10.00
N GLU A 484 9.93 -10.79 -9.63
CA GLU A 484 11.13 -11.38 -9.04
C GLU A 484 10.80 -11.98 -7.68
N MET A 485 11.14 -13.24 -7.50
CA MET A 485 11.08 -13.90 -6.22
C MET A 485 12.41 -13.68 -5.50
N PRO A 486 12.47 -12.84 -4.46
CA PRO A 486 13.67 -12.66 -3.69
C PRO A 486 14.04 -13.99 -3.01
N ASP A 487 15.33 -14.21 -2.78
CA ASP A 487 15.79 -15.35 -1.99
C ASP A 487 15.20 -15.32 -0.58
N TYR A 488 15.03 -16.49 0.04
CA TYR A 488 14.71 -16.57 1.47
C TYR A 488 15.89 -16.07 2.29
N GLU A 489 15.65 -15.02 3.05
CA GLU A 489 16.65 -14.48 3.99
C GLU A 489 16.10 -14.50 5.41
N TRP A 490 16.96 -14.85 6.38
CA TRP A 490 16.60 -14.67 7.79
C TRP A 490 16.50 -13.18 8.10
N PRO A 491 15.35 -12.71 8.63
CA PRO A 491 15.17 -11.31 8.98
C PRO A 491 16.23 -10.86 10.00
N ARG A 492 16.98 -9.83 9.69
CA ARG A 492 17.94 -9.24 10.64
C ARG A 492 17.17 -8.36 11.63
N PRO A 493 17.21 -8.63 12.96
CA PRO A 493 16.36 -7.93 13.93
C PRO A 493 16.56 -6.41 13.90
N VAL A 494 17.79 -5.94 13.70
CA VAL A 494 18.08 -4.49 13.60
C VAL A 494 17.37 -3.85 12.38
N ASN A 495 17.39 -4.51 11.22
CA ASN A 495 16.73 -4.00 10.03
C ASN A 495 15.19 -3.99 10.17
N VAL A 496 14.66 -5.04 10.81
CA VAL A 496 13.23 -5.14 11.12
C VAL A 496 12.83 -4.01 12.06
N ALA A 497 13.56 -3.80 13.15
CA ALA A 497 13.29 -2.72 14.11
C ALA A 497 13.36 -1.33 13.46
N ILE A 498 14.35 -1.05 12.61
CA ILE A 498 14.47 0.22 11.88
C ILE A 498 13.28 0.44 10.94
N LYS A 499 12.90 -0.58 10.15
CA LYS A 499 11.74 -0.49 9.25
C LYS A 499 10.44 -0.25 10.02
N THR A 500 10.23 -0.99 11.10
CA THR A 500 9.06 -0.84 11.98
C THR A 500 8.99 0.57 12.54
N TRP A 501 10.10 1.06 13.11
CA TRP A 501 10.17 2.41 13.66
C TRP A 501 9.89 3.50 12.62
N GLN A 502 10.43 3.38 11.42
CA GLN A 502 10.17 4.34 10.33
C GLN A 502 8.70 4.38 9.94
N LYS A 503 8.04 3.21 9.82
CA LYS A 503 6.61 3.10 9.51
C LYS A 503 5.75 3.66 10.65
N LEU A 504 6.07 3.30 11.90
CA LEU A 504 5.38 3.77 13.10
C LEU A 504 5.52 5.29 13.26
N LYS A 505 6.73 5.83 13.13
CA LYS A 505 6.97 7.27 13.14
C LYS A 505 6.16 7.99 12.06
N SER A 506 6.10 7.43 10.86
CA SER A 506 5.29 8.00 9.76
C SER A 506 3.79 8.00 10.08
N PHE A 507 3.30 6.99 10.81
CA PHE A 507 1.92 6.94 11.30
C PHE A 507 1.65 8.01 12.35
N VAL A 508 2.43 8.05 13.43
CA VAL A 508 2.22 8.97 14.55
C VAL A 508 2.27 10.43 14.09
N PHE A 509 3.28 10.82 13.31
CA PHE A 509 3.43 12.18 12.83
C PHE A 509 2.62 12.51 11.55
N GLY A 510 2.05 11.51 10.89
CA GLY A 510 1.17 11.66 9.73
C GLY A 510 -0.30 11.61 10.11
N ALA A 511 -0.82 10.41 10.29
CA ALA A 511 -2.22 10.17 10.64
C ALA A 511 -2.55 10.65 12.06
N GLY A 512 -1.63 10.50 13.02
CA GLY A 512 -1.84 10.91 14.41
C GLY A 512 -2.20 12.39 14.55
N LYS A 513 -1.58 13.31 13.81
CA LYS A 513 -1.96 14.72 13.83
C LYS A 513 -3.43 14.97 13.42
N THR A 514 -3.90 14.19 12.46
CA THR A 514 -5.29 14.30 11.99
C THR A 514 -6.24 13.77 13.06
N ILE A 515 -5.88 12.66 13.72
CA ILE A 515 -6.67 12.10 14.83
C ILE A 515 -6.80 13.11 15.94
N VAL A 516 -5.69 13.65 16.45
CA VAL A 516 -5.69 14.64 17.55
C VAL A 516 -6.58 15.84 17.22
N LEU A 517 -6.43 16.43 16.02
CA LEU A 517 -7.23 17.58 15.64
C LEU A 517 -8.73 17.26 15.58
N VAL A 518 -9.04 16.09 15.04
CA VAL A 518 -10.43 15.68 14.83
C VAL A 518 -11.10 15.31 16.16
N VAL A 519 -10.40 14.57 17.03
CA VAL A 519 -10.89 14.25 18.37
C VAL A 519 -11.09 15.52 19.18
N ALA A 520 -10.14 16.47 19.10
CA ALA A 520 -10.29 17.76 19.78
C ALA A 520 -11.55 18.54 19.35
N VAL A 521 -11.84 18.57 18.05
CA VAL A 521 -13.06 19.23 17.54
C VAL A 521 -14.32 18.53 18.03
N LEU A 522 -14.32 17.18 18.04
CA LEU A 522 -15.47 16.42 18.51
C LEU A 522 -15.71 16.58 20.00
N SER A 523 -14.67 16.50 20.81
CA SER A 523 -14.76 16.64 22.23
C SER A 523 -15.34 18.03 22.61
N VAL A 524 -14.87 19.08 21.91
CA VAL A 524 -15.44 20.41 22.07
C VAL A 524 -16.93 20.46 21.69
N LEU A 525 -17.33 19.82 20.57
CA LEU A 525 -18.75 19.78 20.16
C LEU A 525 -19.61 18.94 21.11
N ASN A 526 -19.04 17.92 21.73
CA ASN A 526 -19.73 17.10 22.72
C ASN A 526 -19.86 17.78 24.07
N SER A 527 -18.84 18.55 24.49
CA SER A 527 -18.83 19.30 25.77
C SER A 527 -19.63 20.58 25.69
N LEU A 528 -19.77 21.19 24.51
CA LEU A 528 -20.45 22.47 24.33
C LEU A 528 -21.98 22.28 24.35
N GLY A 529 -22.67 22.93 25.28
CA GLY A 529 -24.13 23.03 25.31
C GLY A 529 -24.68 24.02 24.29
N THR A 530 -25.94 23.88 23.92
CA THR A 530 -26.64 24.85 23.05
C THR A 530 -26.83 26.23 23.65
N ASP A 531 -26.64 26.36 24.94
CA ASP A 531 -26.63 27.61 25.71
C ASP A 531 -25.25 28.31 25.76
N GLY A 532 -24.23 27.67 25.18
CA GLY A 532 -22.86 28.16 25.18
C GLY A 532 -22.05 27.80 26.43
N SER A 533 -22.59 27.01 27.35
CA SER A 533 -21.87 26.47 28.53
C SER A 533 -21.10 25.18 28.13
N PHE A 534 -20.08 24.84 28.92
CA PHE A 534 -19.33 23.60 28.79
C PHE A 534 -19.75 22.59 29.86
N GLY A 535 -19.42 21.32 29.71
CA GLY A 535 -19.77 20.25 30.64
C GLY A 535 -21.02 19.44 30.27
N HIS A 536 -21.51 19.56 29.04
CA HIS A 536 -22.68 18.83 28.53
C HIS A 536 -22.29 17.53 27.79
N GLN A 537 -21.17 16.91 28.20
CA GLN A 537 -20.70 15.67 27.59
C GLN A 537 -21.79 14.58 27.70
N GLU A 538 -22.05 13.91 26.55
CA GLU A 538 -23.01 12.79 26.43
C GLU A 538 -24.47 13.13 26.84
N GLN A 539 -24.80 14.40 26.91
CA GLN A 539 -26.15 14.84 27.20
C GLN A 539 -26.92 15.24 25.94
N GLU A 540 -28.25 15.16 26.01
CA GLU A 540 -29.13 15.60 24.92
C GLU A 540 -28.95 17.10 24.57
N SER A 541 -28.50 17.91 25.53
CA SER A 541 -28.25 19.33 25.39
C SER A 541 -26.97 19.69 24.65
N SER A 542 -26.07 18.72 24.37
CA SER A 542 -24.83 18.97 23.65
C SER A 542 -25.08 19.36 22.19
N VAL A 543 -24.19 20.18 21.63
CA VAL A 543 -24.24 20.59 20.22
C VAL A 543 -24.15 19.35 19.31
N LEU A 544 -23.32 18.36 19.66
CA LEU A 544 -23.18 17.10 18.92
C LEU A 544 -24.51 16.34 18.88
N SER A 545 -25.20 16.21 19.98
CA SER A 545 -26.51 15.55 20.07
C SER A 545 -27.57 16.30 19.24
N LYS A 546 -27.59 17.63 19.26
CA LYS A 546 -28.52 18.42 18.42
C LYS A 546 -28.24 18.31 16.93
N ILE A 547 -26.97 18.30 16.53
CA ILE A 547 -26.60 18.02 15.14
C ILE A 547 -27.08 16.61 14.73
N SER A 548 -26.89 15.62 15.60
CA SER A 548 -27.31 14.25 15.32
C SER A 548 -28.84 14.13 15.23
N GLN A 549 -29.60 14.81 16.10
CA GLN A 549 -31.05 14.91 16.01
C GLN A 549 -31.52 15.52 14.68
N ALA A 550 -30.82 16.55 14.19
CA ALA A 550 -31.14 17.16 12.90
C ALA A 550 -30.81 16.27 11.70
N VAL A 551 -29.82 15.37 11.83
CA VAL A 551 -29.41 14.42 10.77
C VAL A 551 -30.24 13.13 10.81
N THR A 552 -30.80 12.72 11.95
CA THR A 552 -31.57 11.48 12.11
C THR A 552 -32.63 11.26 11.01
N PRO A 553 -33.43 12.25 10.58
CA PRO A 553 -34.40 12.06 9.50
C PRO A 553 -33.81 11.59 8.19
N VAL A 554 -32.55 11.89 7.89
CA VAL A 554 -31.85 11.42 6.68
C VAL A 554 -31.62 9.91 6.74
N LEU A 555 -31.60 9.31 7.93
CA LEU A 555 -31.36 7.89 8.16
C LEU A 555 -32.66 7.05 8.22
N HIS A 556 -33.84 7.66 8.10
CA HIS A 556 -35.11 6.92 8.04
C HIS A 556 -35.14 5.81 6.98
N PRO A 557 -34.61 6.03 5.75
CA PRO A 557 -34.63 4.97 4.74
C PRO A 557 -33.89 3.69 5.12
N ILE A 558 -33.00 3.76 6.10
CA ILE A 558 -32.24 2.59 6.63
C ILE A 558 -32.87 2.03 7.92
N GLY A 559 -34.02 2.53 8.36
CA GLY A 559 -34.76 2.01 9.53
C GLY A 559 -34.35 2.66 10.87
N VAL A 560 -33.66 3.81 10.87
CA VAL A 560 -33.42 4.60 12.09
C VAL A 560 -34.63 5.49 12.33
N ARG A 561 -35.25 5.36 13.51
CA ARG A 561 -36.46 6.09 13.90
C ARG A 561 -36.08 7.51 14.39
N ASP A 562 -37.05 8.45 14.39
CA ASP A 562 -36.86 9.82 14.84
C ASP A 562 -36.41 9.93 16.30
N ASP A 563 -36.89 9.01 17.13
CA ASP A 563 -36.57 8.92 18.56
C ASP A 563 -35.22 8.27 18.84
N ASN A 564 -34.53 7.74 17.80
CA ASN A 564 -33.26 7.04 17.92
C ASN A 564 -32.05 7.90 17.45
N TRP A 565 -31.97 9.13 17.98
CA TRP A 565 -30.86 10.02 17.69
C TRP A 565 -29.51 9.50 18.24
N GLN A 566 -29.53 8.65 19.26
CA GLN A 566 -28.36 7.99 19.84
C GLN A 566 -27.61 7.16 18.79
N ALA A 567 -28.33 6.40 17.97
CA ALA A 567 -27.74 5.67 16.85
C ALA A 567 -27.05 6.59 15.85
N THR A 568 -27.61 7.79 15.62
CA THR A 568 -27.00 8.80 14.75
C THR A 568 -25.72 9.38 15.36
N VAL A 569 -25.69 9.62 16.69
CA VAL A 569 -24.44 10.01 17.39
C VAL A 569 -23.39 8.94 17.20
N GLY A 570 -23.74 7.65 17.37
CA GLY A 570 -22.83 6.53 17.14
C GLY A 570 -22.24 6.51 15.70
N ILE A 571 -23.04 6.81 14.68
CA ILE A 571 -22.53 6.95 13.31
C ILE A 571 -21.55 8.11 13.20
N VAL A 572 -21.90 9.27 13.72
CA VAL A 572 -21.07 10.49 13.67
C VAL A 572 -19.75 10.25 14.41
N THR A 573 -19.80 9.75 15.64
CA THR A 573 -18.59 9.41 16.42
C THR A 573 -17.73 8.40 15.70
N GLY A 574 -18.33 7.37 15.11
CA GLY A 574 -17.62 6.33 14.39
C GLY A 574 -16.99 6.76 13.07
N ILE A 575 -17.36 7.91 12.48
CA ILE A 575 -16.62 8.52 11.38
C ILE A 575 -15.21 8.94 11.85
N PHE A 576 -15.12 9.33 13.10
CA PHE A 576 -13.89 9.86 13.68
C PHE A 576 -13.06 8.75 14.35
N ALA A 577 -13.69 8.01 15.26
CA ALA A 577 -13.08 6.92 16.02
C ALA A 577 -14.09 5.75 16.14
N LYS A 578 -13.84 4.69 15.39
CA LYS A 578 -14.79 3.55 15.32
C LYS A 578 -14.86 2.75 16.62
N GLU A 579 -13.78 2.72 17.34
CA GLU A 579 -13.66 2.11 18.67
C GLU A 579 -14.52 2.83 19.72
N ALA A 580 -14.68 4.13 19.61
CA ALA A 580 -15.48 4.91 20.56
C ALA A 580 -17.01 4.73 20.41
N VAL A 581 -17.46 4.05 19.34
CA VAL A 581 -18.91 3.89 19.07
C VAL A 581 -19.59 3.12 20.17
N VAL A 582 -18.99 2.03 20.68
CA VAL A 582 -19.59 1.19 21.73
C VAL A 582 -19.73 1.96 23.03
N GLY A 583 -18.66 2.64 23.48
CA GLY A 583 -18.73 3.47 24.67
C GLY A 583 -19.78 4.58 24.56
N THR A 584 -19.82 5.29 23.40
CA THR A 584 -20.84 6.31 23.15
C THR A 584 -22.27 5.75 23.14
N LEU A 585 -22.49 4.60 22.52
CA LEU A 585 -23.82 3.97 22.53
C LEU A 585 -24.20 3.48 23.93
N ASN A 586 -23.22 2.89 24.65
CA ASN A 586 -23.45 2.43 26.01
C ASN A 586 -23.88 3.59 26.92
N SER A 587 -23.14 4.67 26.95
CA SER A 587 -23.44 5.83 27.81
C SER A 587 -24.79 6.50 27.46
N LEU A 588 -25.10 6.61 26.16
CA LEU A 588 -26.36 7.21 25.70
C LEU A 588 -27.60 6.33 25.91
N TYR A 589 -27.46 5.00 25.85
CA TYR A 589 -28.59 4.09 26.08
C TYR A 589 -28.73 3.61 27.53
N ALA A 590 -27.61 3.55 28.29
CA ALA A 590 -27.68 3.24 29.73
C ALA A 590 -28.30 4.36 30.57
N GLY A 591 -28.36 5.60 30.06
CA GLY A 591 -29.02 6.74 30.72
C GLY A 591 -28.20 7.38 31.80
N GLY A 592 -26.89 7.56 31.62
CA GLY A 592 -26.00 8.31 32.52
C GLY A 592 -25.87 7.59 33.88
N GLY A 593 -25.15 6.47 33.86
CA GLY A 593 -24.76 5.77 35.07
C GLY A 593 -23.54 6.42 35.70
N ASP A 594 -23.55 6.44 37.02
CA ASP A 594 -22.51 6.67 38.00
C ASP A 594 -21.36 7.62 37.60
N ALA A 595 -21.38 8.79 38.20
CA ALA A 595 -20.21 9.67 38.29
C ALA A 595 -19.04 8.81 38.84
N GLU A 596 -18.01 8.60 38.02
CA GLU A 596 -16.75 8.03 38.51
C GLU A 596 -16.33 8.84 39.76
N GLU A 597 -16.13 8.14 40.87
CA GLU A 597 -15.59 8.76 42.08
C GLU A 597 -14.25 9.42 41.70
N GLU A 598 -14.13 10.73 41.89
CA GLU A 598 -12.89 11.49 41.71
C GLU A 598 -11.78 10.84 42.55
N SER A 599 -11.02 9.94 41.94
CA SER A 599 -9.80 9.42 42.55
C SER A 599 -8.74 10.51 42.57
N GLU A 600 -8.02 10.65 43.70
CA GLU A 600 -6.91 11.61 43.78
C GLU A 600 -5.88 11.32 42.69
N PHE A 601 -5.58 12.35 41.89
CA PHE A 601 -4.57 12.26 40.79
C PHE A 601 -3.21 11.79 41.33
N SER A 602 -2.74 10.64 40.87
CA SER A 602 -1.44 10.09 41.23
C SER A 602 -0.79 9.33 40.06
N LEU A 603 0.17 9.96 39.39
CA LEU A 603 0.93 9.34 38.28
C LEU A 603 1.59 8.02 38.68
N VAL A 604 1.99 7.83 39.95
CA VAL A 604 2.61 6.60 40.42
C VAL A 604 1.59 5.48 40.53
N ALA A 605 0.38 5.79 41.02
CA ALA A 605 -0.72 4.83 41.08
C ALA A 605 -1.12 4.37 39.68
N SER A 606 -1.34 5.31 38.75
CA SER A 606 -1.67 5.01 37.34
C SER A 606 -0.59 4.20 36.64
N PHE A 607 0.70 4.43 36.95
CA PHE A 607 1.79 3.62 36.40
C PHE A 607 1.76 2.16 36.89
N HIS A 608 1.47 1.91 38.17
CA HIS A 608 1.34 0.55 38.68
C HIS A 608 0.10 -0.14 38.10
N GLU A 609 -1.03 0.55 38.06
CA GLU A 609 -2.25 0.06 37.44
C GLU A 609 -2.03 -0.30 35.96
N ALA A 610 -1.33 0.54 35.20
CA ALA A 610 -1.00 0.28 33.81
C ALA A 610 -0.11 -0.99 33.62
N ILE A 611 0.83 -1.25 34.53
CA ILE A 611 1.65 -2.47 34.51
C ILE A 611 0.81 -3.69 34.88
N ASP A 612 -0.02 -3.59 35.90
CA ASP A 612 -0.87 -4.69 36.34
C ASP A 612 -1.89 -5.06 35.25
N ALA A 613 -2.46 -4.08 34.56
CA ALA A 613 -3.33 -4.29 33.40
C ALA A 613 -2.62 -5.07 32.27
N VAL A 614 -1.35 -4.69 31.94
CA VAL A 614 -0.57 -5.48 30.94
C VAL A 614 -0.36 -6.92 31.39
N ALA A 615 -0.06 -7.14 32.67
CA ALA A 615 0.16 -8.49 33.19
C ALA A 615 -1.12 -9.33 33.14
N ALA A 616 -2.25 -8.75 33.48
CA ALA A 616 -3.58 -9.37 33.38
C ALA A 616 -3.92 -9.72 31.93
N ASN A 617 -3.82 -8.75 31.04
CA ASN A 617 -4.14 -8.94 29.61
C ASN A 617 -3.25 -9.98 28.92
N LEU A 618 -1.95 -10.03 29.28
CA LEU A 618 -1.06 -11.07 28.75
C LEU A 618 -1.43 -12.47 29.26
N ALA A 619 -1.99 -12.59 30.47
CA ALA A 619 -2.44 -13.86 31.02
C ALA A 619 -3.76 -14.34 30.37
N GLU A 620 -4.58 -13.43 29.87
CA GLU A 620 -5.86 -13.70 29.22
C GLU A 620 -5.75 -13.99 27.72
N ILE A 621 -4.55 -13.90 27.12
CA ILE A 621 -4.37 -14.19 25.69
C ILE A 621 -4.88 -15.57 25.35
N ASN A 622 -5.93 -15.63 24.54
CA ASN A 622 -6.52 -16.85 24.05
C ASN A 622 -6.03 -17.18 22.61
N PRO A 623 -5.12 -18.16 22.43
CA PRO A 623 -4.62 -18.50 21.09
C PRO A 623 -5.70 -19.04 20.14
N SER A 624 -6.87 -19.47 20.65
CA SER A 624 -7.96 -19.95 19.80
C SER A 624 -8.80 -18.82 19.19
N ASP A 625 -8.65 -17.57 19.68
CA ASP A 625 -9.29 -16.40 19.13
C ASP A 625 -8.27 -15.37 18.58
N PRO A 626 -7.82 -15.54 17.33
CA PRO A 626 -6.82 -14.67 16.72
C PRO A 626 -7.31 -13.27 16.39
N MET A 627 -8.61 -13.05 16.39
CA MET A 627 -9.21 -11.78 15.99
C MET A 627 -9.83 -11.01 17.17
N GLY A 628 -9.74 -11.57 18.39
CA GLY A 628 -10.41 -11.01 19.55
C GLY A 628 -11.94 -11.04 19.41
N LEU A 629 -12.44 -12.14 18.82
CA LEU A 629 -13.87 -12.34 18.54
C LEU A 629 -14.61 -12.99 19.70
N ASP A 630 -13.93 -13.25 20.81
CA ASP A 630 -14.59 -13.83 21.97
C ASP A 630 -15.55 -12.80 22.56
N VAL A 631 -16.76 -12.83 22.04
CA VAL A 631 -17.87 -11.92 22.36
C VAL A 631 -18.55 -12.37 23.64
N GLY A 632 -17.93 -13.29 24.38
CA GLY A 632 -18.56 -13.96 25.50
C GLY A 632 -19.63 -14.97 25.04
N ASN A 633 -20.36 -15.51 25.98
CA ASN A 633 -21.50 -16.38 25.67
C ASN A 633 -22.66 -15.50 25.19
N LEU A 634 -22.91 -15.47 23.87
CA LEU A 634 -24.01 -14.70 23.26
C LEU A 634 -25.39 -15.04 23.82
N ASP A 635 -25.54 -16.23 24.42
CA ASP A 635 -26.79 -16.70 25.05
C ASP A 635 -26.98 -16.11 26.49
N ASP A 636 -25.90 -15.59 27.12
CA ASP A 636 -25.94 -14.96 28.44
C ASP A 636 -25.59 -13.48 28.32
N GLN A 637 -26.62 -12.64 28.30
CA GLN A 637 -26.46 -11.18 28.17
C GLN A 637 -25.60 -10.54 29.28
N LYS A 638 -25.58 -11.15 30.48
CA LYS A 638 -24.74 -10.62 31.57
C LYS A 638 -23.26 -10.91 31.33
N ALA A 639 -22.94 -12.14 30.96
CA ALA A 639 -21.56 -12.51 30.62
C ALA A 639 -21.04 -11.74 29.40
N ALA A 640 -21.93 -11.50 28.42
CA ALA A 640 -21.58 -10.70 27.25
C ALA A 640 -21.40 -9.20 27.59
N ALA A 641 -22.20 -8.68 28.53
CA ALA A 641 -22.10 -7.31 29.00
C ALA A 641 -20.77 -7.08 29.75
N GLU A 642 -20.40 -8.01 30.64
CA GLU A 642 -19.11 -7.98 31.33
C GLU A 642 -17.94 -8.04 30.34
N ALA A 643 -18.01 -8.93 29.34
CA ALA A 643 -16.95 -9.10 28.34
C ALA A 643 -16.83 -7.89 27.37
N GLN A 644 -17.89 -7.13 27.17
CA GLN A 644 -17.92 -5.95 26.30
C GLN A 644 -17.84 -4.62 27.07
N GLU A 645 -17.74 -4.68 28.40
CA GLU A 645 -17.72 -3.49 29.28
C GLU A 645 -18.92 -2.56 29.06
N VAL A 646 -20.13 -3.14 28.88
CA VAL A 646 -21.36 -2.41 28.64
C VAL A 646 -22.40 -2.72 29.71
N ASP A 647 -23.31 -1.78 29.98
CA ASP A 647 -24.42 -1.99 30.90
C ASP A 647 -25.45 -2.94 30.24
N VAL A 648 -26.00 -3.89 31.00
CA VAL A 648 -27.00 -4.83 30.52
C VAL A 648 -28.27 -4.10 30.02
N SER A 649 -28.61 -2.95 30.61
CA SER A 649 -29.75 -2.13 30.20
C SER A 649 -29.63 -1.58 28.78
N THR A 650 -28.41 -1.40 28.29
CA THR A 650 -28.13 -0.92 26.93
C THR A 650 -28.76 -1.82 25.87
N TYR A 651 -28.67 -3.15 26.02
CA TYR A 651 -29.29 -4.09 25.07
C TYR A 651 -30.81 -3.93 24.99
N GLY A 652 -31.47 -3.81 26.13
CA GLY A 652 -32.92 -3.62 26.21
C GLY A 652 -33.36 -2.29 25.60
N ASN A 653 -32.66 -1.22 25.91
CA ASN A 653 -32.95 0.10 25.37
C ASN A 653 -32.70 0.17 23.85
N MET A 654 -31.65 -0.45 23.33
CA MET A 654 -31.44 -0.58 21.90
C MET A 654 -32.59 -1.30 21.20
N GLN A 655 -33.10 -2.42 21.78
CA GLN A 655 -34.21 -3.16 21.20
C GLN A 655 -35.50 -2.32 21.09
N THR A 656 -35.72 -1.37 21.98
CA THR A 656 -36.91 -0.51 21.95
C THR A 656 -36.84 0.59 20.91
N HIS A 657 -35.63 1.10 20.61
CA HIS A 657 -35.43 2.24 19.72
C HIS A 657 -35.16 1.86 18.26
N PHE A 658 -34.65 0.66 17.99
CA PHE A 658 -34.49 0.16 16.62
C PHE A 658 -35.77 -0.54 16.11
N ASP A 659 -35.95 -0.51 14.77
CA ASP A 659 -37.08 -1.22 14.14
C ASP A 659 -36.76 -2.73 13.98
N GLY A 660 -36.62 -3.39 15.13
CA GLY A 660 -36.31 -4.82 15.22
C GLY A 660 -34.98 -5.22 14.57
N ALA A 661 -34.86 -6.51 14.23
CA ALA A 661 -33.66 -7.08 13.64
C ALA A 661 -33.35 -6.51 12.23
N ALA A 662 -34.38 -6.09 11.47
CA ALA A 662 -34.17 -5.54 10.13
C ALA A 662 -33.51 -4.17 10.18
N GLY A 663 -33.96 -3.29 11.06
CA GLY A 663 -33.33 -1.97 11.28
C GLY A 663 -31.92 -2.09 11.85
N ALA A 664 -31.71 -3.00 12.81
CA ALA A 664 -30.41 -3.31 13.39
C ALA A 664 -29.41 -3.81 12.33
N PHE A 665 -29.80 -4.74 11.47
CA PHE A 665 -28.93 -5.24 10.41
C PHE A 665 -28.62 -4.18 9.35
N ALA A 666 -29.60 -3.36 8.97
CA ALA A 666 -29.39 -2.25 8.05
C ALA A 666 -28.41 -1.23 8.60
N TYR A 667 -28.51 -0.93 9.90
CA TYR A 667 -27.54 -0.08 10.58
C TYR A 667 -26.12 -0.68 10.56
N LEU A 668 -25.99 -1.99 10.83
CA LEU A 668 -24.70 -2.67 10.74
C LEU A 668 -24.12 -2.65 9.31
N LEU A 669 -24.94 -2.80 8.27
CA LEU A 669 -24.52 -2.65 6.88
C LEU A 669 -24.01 -1.24 6.61
N PHE A 670 -24.68 -0.24 7.14
CA PHE A 670 -24.22 1.14 7.03
C PHE A 670 -22.85 1.33 7.70
N VAL A 671 -22.70 0.88 8.96
CA VAL A 671 -21.45 0.94 9.73
C VAL A 671 -20.31 0.15 9.06
N LEU A 672 -20.64 -0.96 8.38
CA LEU A 672 -19.67 -1.73 7.61
C LEU A 672 -19.12 -0.94 6.42
N LEU A 673 -19.96 -0.26 5.66
CA LEU A 673 -19.63 0.24 4.33
C LEU A 673 -19.35 1.75 4.27
N TYR A 674 -19.75 2.54 5.29
CA TYR A 674 -19.55 3.99 5.28
C TYR A 674 -18.06 4.37 5.30
N MET A 675 -17.78 5.65 5.09
CA MET A 675 -16.42 6.17 4.95
C MET A 675 -15.49 5.67 6.07
N PRO A 676 -14.21 5.44 5.76
CA PRO A 676 -13.23 5.00 6.76
C PRO A 676 -13.00 6.11 7.81
N CYS A 677 -12.42 5.75 8.96
CA CYS A 677 -12.13 6.69 10.04
C CYS A 677 -11.22 7.85 9.58
N ALA A 678 -11.23 8.95 10.34
CA ALA A 678 -10.45 10.15 10.02
C ALA A 678 -8.95 9.86 9.80
N ALA A 679 -8.38 8.91 10.55
CA ALA A 679 -7.00 8.44 10.36
C ALA A 679 -6.77 7.82 8.98
N ALA A 680 -7.69 6.97 8.54
CA ALA A 680 -7.60 6.34 7.23
C ALA A 680 -7.85 7.35 6.10
N MET A 681 -8.74 8.33 6.31
CA MET A 681 -8.91 9.45 5.37
C MET A 681 -7.64 10.29 5.25
N GLY A 682 -6.95 10.56 6.36
CA GLY A 682 -5.64 11.22 6.34
C GLY A 682 -4.59 10.45 5.55
N ALA A 683 -4.57 9.12 5.68
CA ALA A 683 -3.71 8.25 4.89
C ALA A 683 -4.09 8.28 3.39
N LEU A 684 -5.38 8.20 3.06
CA LEU A 684 -5.88 8.32 1.67
C LEU A 684 -5.45 9.63 1.02
N VAL A 685 -5.66 10.77 1.70
CA VAL A 685 -5.25 12.08 1.19
C VAL A 685 -3.75 12.13 0.90
N ARG A 686 -2.94 11.55 1.76
CA ARG A 686 -1.49 11.52 1.61
C ARG A 686 -1.01 10.61 0.47
N GLU A 687 -1.65 9.45 0.29
CA GLU A 687 -1.20 8.45 -0.70
C GLU A 687 -1.78 8.68 -2.09
N THR A 688 -3.01 9.21 -2.19
CA THR A 688 -3.76 9.30 -3.45
C THR A 688 -4.20 10.72 -3.82
N GLY A 689 -3.94 11.69 -2.94
CA GLY A 689 -4.34 13.08 -3.12
C GLY A 689 -5.78 13.37 -2.65
N ARG A 690 -6.08 14.67 -2.46
CA ARG A 690 -7.35 15.13 -1.87
C ARG A 690 -8.58 14.76 -2.70
N GLN A 691 -8.48 14.87 -4.03
CA GLN A 691 -9.61 14.62 -4.92
C GLN A 691 -10.03 13.14 -4.90
N TRP A 692 -9.06 12.21 -4.97
CA TRP A 692 -9.34 10.78 -4.93
C TRP A 692 -9.84 10.34 -3.57
N ALA A 693 -9.25 10.86 -2.49
CA ALA A 693 -9.71 10.58 -1.13
C ALA A 693 -11.16 11.03 -0.91
N LEU A 694 -11.53 12.23 -1.37
CA LEU A 694 -12.91 12.73 -1.30
C LEU A 694 -13.86 11.86 -2.12
N MET A 695 -13.47 11.51 -3.35
CA MET A 695 -14.26 10.61 -4.20
C MET A 695 -14.48 9.25 -3.52
N THR A 696 -13.44 8.68 -2.91
CA THR A 696 -13.54 7.42 -2.16
C THR A 696 -14.49 7.54 -0.98
N ALA A 697 -14.42 8.65 -0.21
CA ALA A 697 -15.33 8.89 0.91
C ALA A 697 -16.80 9.00 0.45
N VAL A 698 -17.06 9.76 -0.60
CA VAL A 698 -18.41 9.89 -1.20
C VAL A 698 -18.91 8.54 -1.70
N TRP A 699 -18.05 7.77 -2.36
CA TRP A 699 -18.37 6.44 -2.84
C TRP A 699 -18.72 5.47 -1.71
N CYS A 700 -17.92 5.43 -0.65
CA CYS A 700 -18.19 4.60 0.53
C CYS A 700 -19.54 4.95 1.16
N ASN A 701 -19.83 6.23 1.38
CA ASN A 701 -21.10 6.66 1.95
C ASN A 701 -22.29 6.33 1.03
N TYR A 702 -22.13 6.53 -0.28
CA TYR A 702 -23.14 6.14 -1.25
C TYR A 702 -23.45 4.63 -1.20
N MET A 703 -22.39 3.78 -1.19
CA MET A 703 -22.55 2.33 -1.08
C MET A 703 -23.17 1.90 0.24
N ALA A 704 -22.80 2.54 1.35
CA ALA A 704 -23.36 2.30 2.66
C ALA A 704 -24.87 2.58 2.70
N PHE A 705 -25.26 3.78 2.25
CA PHE A 705 -26.65 4.17 2.15
C PHE A 705 -27.44 3.24 1.23
N MET A 706 -26.92 2.98 0.05
CA MET A 706 -27.58 2.13 -0.93
C MET A 706 -27.81 0.70 -0.39
N CYS A 707 -26.77 0.05 0.12
CA CYS A 707 -26.87 -1.32 0.60
C CYS A 707 -27.79 -1.43 1.82
N ALA A 708 -27.65 -0.52 2.79
CA ALA A 708 -28.48 -0.49 3.99
C ALA A 708 -29.94 -0.21 3.65
N THR A 709 -30.21 0.81 2.82
CA THR A 709 -31.59 1.11 2.38
C THR A 709 -32.19 -0.02 1.58
N LEU A 710 -31.47 -0.59 0.59
CA LEU A 710 -32.00 -1.70 -0.20
C LEU A 710 -32.35 -2.89 0.68
N PHE A 711 -31.48 -3.24 1.62
CA PHE A 711 -31.77 -4.33 2.56
C PHE A 711 -33.01 -4.03 3.39
N TYR A 712 -33.07 -2.87 4.05
CA TYR A 712 -34.20 -2.51 4.90
C TYR A 712 -35.51 -2.46 4.14
N GLN A 713 -35.53 -1.80 2.97
CA GLN A 713 -36.73 -1.67 2.14
C GLN A 713 -37.20 -3.01 1.55
N VAL A 714 -36.30 -3.96 1.29
CA VAL A 714 -36.67 -5.30 0.86
C VAL A 714 -37.22 -6.11 2.04
N ALA A 715 -36.60 -6.03 3.22
CA ALA A 715 -37.03 -6.72 4.44
C ALA A 715 -38.40 -6.22 4.92
N THR A 716 -38.70 -4.94 4.78
CA THR A 716 -39.97 -4.31 5.23
C THR A 716 -40.94 -4.04 4.07
N PHE A 717 -40.73 -4.68 2.90
CA PHE A 717 -41.52 -4.43 1.69
C PHE A 717 -43.03 -4.63 1.91
N ALA A 718 -43.40 -5.63 2.72
CA ALA A 718 -44.83 -5.93 3.02
C ALA A 718 -45.50 -4.82 3.83
N ALA A 719 -44.76 -4.06 4.63
CA ALA A 719 -45.30 -2.97 5.45
C ALA A 719 -45.44 -1.66 4.65
N HIS A 720 -44.47 -1.34 3.74
CA HIS A 720 -44.42 -0.07 3.01
C HIS A 720 -44.06 -0.25 1.52
N PRO A 721 -44.91 -0.91 0.70
CA PRO A 721 -44.58 -1.35 -0.66
C PRO A 721 -44.26 -0.16 -1.60
N GLU A 722 -45.00 0.94 -1.53
CA GLU A 722 -44.79 2.11 -2.39
C GLU A 722 -43.45 2.81 -2.12
N GLN A 723 -43.11 3.01 -0.85
CA GLN A 723 -41.88 3.62 -0.43
C GLN A 723 -40.68 2.73 -0.75
N SER A 724 -40.81 1.43 -0.53
CA SER A 724 -39.78 0.43 -0.83
C SER A 724 -39.50 0.37 -2.32
N LEU A 725 -40.53 0.38 -3.16
CA LEU A 725 -40.38 0.38 -4.62
C LEU A 725 -39.68 1.65 -5.09
N PHE A 726 -40.03 2.81 -4.55
CA PHE A 726 -39.38 4.08 -4.87
C PHE A 726 -37.88 4.02 -4.62
N TRP A 727 -37.44 3.55 -3.48
CA TRP A 727 -36.02 3.46 -3.15
C TRP A 727 -35.27 2.43 -3.99
N ILE A 728 -35.85 1.25 -4.22
CA ILE A 728 -35.24 0.19 -5.05
C ILE A 728 -35.03 0.70 -6.49
N VAL A 729 -36.03 1.34 -7.08
CA VAL A 729 -35.95 1.87 -8.44
C VAL A 729 -34.95 3.05 -8.49
N SER A 730 -34.99 3.96 -7.51
CA SER A 730 -34.12 5.12 -7.46
C SER A 730 -32.62 4.72 -7.39
N TYR A 731 -32.27 3.71 -6.56
CA TYR A 731 -30.89 3.24 -6.49
C TYR A 731 -30.49 2.42 -7.73
N GLY A 732 -31.38 1.65 -8.32
CA GLY A 732 -31.12 0.99 -9.58
C GLY A 732 -30.80 1.98 -10.72
N LEU A 733 -31.59 3.06 -10.82
CA LEU A 733 -31.35 4.12 -11.79
C LEU A 733 -30.06 4.90 -11.50
N SER A 734 -29.79 5.21 -10.22
CA SER A 734 -28.59 5.95 -9.82
C SER A 734 -27.29 5.17 -10.12
N LEU A 735 -27.27 3.85 -9.88
CA LEU A 735 -26.15 2.98 -10.27
C LEU A 735 -25.92 2.96 -11.77
N GLY A 736 -27.03 2.85 -12.56
CA GLY A 736 -26.96 2.91 -14.01
C GLY A 736 -26.39 4.23 -14.53
N LEU A 737 -26.83 5.36 -13.94
CA LEU A 737 -26.34 6.69 -14.26
C LEU A 737 -24.87 6.86 -13.89
N LEU A 738 -24.45 6.40 -12.70
CA LEU A 738 -23.05 6.46 -12.24
C LEU A 738 -22.15 5.62 -13.15
N TRP A 739 -22.58 4.43 -13.52
CA TRP A 739 -21.85 3.57 -14.45
C TRP A 739 -21.71 4.25 -15.84
N TRP A 740 -22.79 4.80 -16.37
CA TRP A 740 -22.78 5.49 -17.66
C TRP A 740 -21.89 6.74 -17.64
N ALA A 741 -22.04 7.59 -16.62
CA ALA A 741 -21.23 8.79 -16.45
C ALA A 741 -19.73 8.46 -16.25
N GLY A 742 -19.44 7.46 -15.44
CA GLY A 742 -18.07 6.99 -15.20
C GLY A 742 -17.40 6.45 -16.47
N ARG A 743 -18.13 5.67 -17.27
CA ARG A 743 -17.64 5.16 -18.55
C ARG A 743 -17.36 6.29 -19.54
N ARG A 744 -18.26 7.26 -19.64
CA ARG A 744 -18.09 8.43 -20.52
C ARG A 744 -16.87 9.27 -20.11
N HIS A 745 -16.62 9.42 -18.81
CA HIS A 745 -15.46 10.15 -18.31
C HIS A 745 -14.16 9.36 -18.56
N GLY A 746 -14.15 8.06 -18.33
CA GLY A 746 -13.01 7.17 -18.61
C GLY A 746 -12.63 7.20 -20.11
N ASP A 747 -13.59 7.17 -21.01
CA ASP A 747 -13.35 7.27 -22.46
C ASP A 747 -12.74 8.63 -22.85
N ILE A 748 -13.12 9.72 -22.18
CA ILE A 748 -12.57 11.06 -22.42
C ILE A 748 -11.12 11.14 -21.95
N VAL A 749 -10.82 10.57 -20.77
CA VAL A 749 -9.45 10.52 -20.22
C VAL A 749 -8.56 9.64 -21.10
N ALA A 750 -9.03 8.46 -21.48
CA ALA A 750 -8.30 7.57 -22.38
C ALA A 750 -7.98 8.24 -23.75
N ARG A 751 -8.92 8.97 -24.32
CA ARG A 751 -8.69 9.74 -25.58
C ARG A 751 -7.68 10.86 -25.41
N LYS A 752 -7.65 11.55 -24.27
CA LYS A 752 -6.65 12.60 -23.99
C LYS A 752 -5.23 12.04 -23.83
N VAL A 753 -5.10 10.83 -23.28
CA VAL A 753 -3.79 10.15 -23.15
C VAL A 753 -3.27 9.69 -24.52
N VAL A 754 -4.15 9.32 -25.46
CA VAL A 754 -3.76 8.91 -26.83
C VAL A 754 -3.44 10.14 -27.72
N THR A 755 -3.92 11.33 -27.36
CA THR A 755 -3.68 12.59 -28.14
C THR A 755 -2.57 13.47 -27.57
N LEU A 756 -1.94 13.08 -26.46
CA LEU A 756 -0.71 13.66 -25.88
C LEU A 756 0.48 12.75 -26.11
#